data_b3a54847de90b0a0463a07c7acf42fb3
#
_entry.id   b3a54847de90b0a0463a07c7acf42fb3
#
_cell.length_a   1.000
_cell.length_b   1.000
_cell.length_c   1.000
_cell.angle_alpha   90.00
_cell.angle_beta   90.00
_cell.angle_gamma   90.00
#
_symmetry.space_group_name_H-M   'P 1'
#
loop_
_entity.id
_entity.type
_entity.pdbx_description
1 polymer ?
#
loop_
_entity_poly.entity_id
_entity_poly.type
_entity_poly.pdbx_seq_one_letter_code
_entity_poly.pdbx_strand_id
1 'polypeptide(L)'
;FDLSFRRSYRTRVSRPRSPAKKTDIYVYIMSGLLYTLLGLAASTSLHCAVRREISPCTCRQEEFSSPVINPAQATANAGHGERIEVVCERMDSFGQLADALRGKFTAEQQIILRVSHSNLRDISRHDFKELRMSITRLELNHDHLEIVDGDVFAGLGRTQYLSLADNDVPAIPRHILSHLSLLRTLDLSRNRISRIDLDDFKYNPTLQHLSMAGNAISEMVPGSLPPLVKHLHVGRNRLHTLNRTLRDLNQLEWLLVNSNELTSLDGELPSSGHNLKMLYAVDNKLTHLPIEFRYLHRLESLFLQHNKIRSLNGALQKARRLKFLELSYNDLQELNEEDFVEVEMLEDLELGHNSLKSLGGTNEDGSGANSALYPLRSLKCLNLTHNELREFSFASLRGLRELRLLDLSDNRIARLRRGRTPSESVILSSLWYFRIKKEKEGDEMAGGNIQDIRLQHNELRSLEGSLFVGMKELQRLNLSHNALGPMIALRDLRGLDRLRVLDLSHNELITLEDTSETWLPALEELNASHNRLITLSGRDFRGFPVLCSADVSANRIRTLMPELVANTRCTIHGVPDVLRIYLQDNPVLCDAGLADLTVALEVNHAKVYGVANNCPTTTSSMPIESTSSLPPLPPTLLLAAAAAASGANVSFAATLE
;
A
#
# COMPACT_ATOMS: atom_id res chain seq x y z
N PHE A 1 -12.47 1.28 16.34
CA PHE A 1 -11.80 1.89 15.18
C PHE A 1 -12.56 1.47 13.93
N ASP A 2 -13.06 2.42 13.18
CA ASP A 2 -14.18 2.35 12.25
C ASP A 2 -13.87 1.60 10.95
N LEU A 3 -14.80 0.72 10.54
CA LEU A 3 -14.78 -0.04 9.28
C LEU A 3 -14.92 0.80 7.99
N SER A 4 -15.10 2.13 8.11
CA SER A 4 -15.25 3.05 6.97
C SER A 4 -13.94 3.28 6.18
N PHE A 5 -12.80 2.85 6.69
CA PHE A 5 -11.49 2.96 6.03
C PHE A 5 -11.33 2.11 4.75
N ARG A 6 -12.29 1.19 4.45
CA ARG A 6 -12.17 0.25 3.32
C ARG A 6 -12.83 0.68 2.02
N ARG A 7 -13.46 1.85 1.91
CA ARG A 7 -14.20 2.20 0.67
C ARG A 7 -13.49 3.09 -0.33
N SER A 8 -12.31 3.61 -0.04
CA SER A 8 -11.63 4.57 -0.93
C SER A 8 -10.56 3.98 -1.86
N TYR A 9 -10.08 2.76 -1.64
CA TYR A 9 -9.02 2.17 -2.49
C TYR A 9 -9.43 0.81 -3.06
N ARG A 10 -10.43 0.79 -3.97
CA ARG A 10 -10.66 -0.32 -4.88
C ARG A 10 -10.32 0.10 -6.30
N THR A 11 -9.05 0.11 -6.63
CA THR A 11 -8.62 -0.26 -7.98
C THR A 11 -8.65 -1.78 -8.05
N ARG A 12 -9.33 -2.29 -9.06
CA ARG A 12 -9.41 -3.73 -9.35
C ARG A 12 -8.02 -4.28 -9.62
N VAL A 13 -7.42 -4.93 -8.65
CA VAL A 13 -6.27 -5.82 -8.88
C VAL A 13 -6.81 -7.25 -8.75
N SER A 14 -6.77 -7.96 -9.88
CA SER A 14 -7.02 -9.38 -9.97
C SER A 14 -6.09 -10.15 -9.03
N ARG A 15 -6.65 -11.01 -8.19
CA ARG A 15 -5.91 -11.86 -7.25
C ARG A 15 -5.06 -12.89 -7.98
N PRO A 16 -3.79 -13.07 -7.65
CA PRO A 16 -3.14 -14.37 -7.71
C PRO A 16 -3.15 -15.04 -6.32
N ARG A 17 -3.49 -16.30 -6.31
CA ARG A 17 -3.35 -17.20 -5.15
C ARG A 17 -1.88 -17.58 -5.01
N SER A 18 -1.26 -17.30 -3.88
CA SER A 18 -0.41 -18.18 -3.08
C SER A 18 0.45 -17.38 -2.08
N PRO A 19 0.97 -18.01 -1.00
CA PRO A 19 1.17 -17.33 0.26
C PRO A 19 2.66 -17.03 0.49
N ALA A 20 2.99 -15.77 0.64
CA ALA A 20 4.21 -15.40 1.35
C ALA A 20 3.83 -14.35 2.40
N LYS A 21 4.14 -14.67 3.61
CA LYS A 21 3.95 -13.98 4.86
C LYS A 21 4.06 -12.46 4.77
N LYS A 22 2.94 -11.77 4.57
CA LYS A 22 2.73 -10.39 4.97
C LYS A 22 2.15 -10.41 6.40
N THR A 23 2.95 -10.84 7.31
CA THR A 23 2.62 -10.94 8.72
C THR A 23 3.52 -9.98 9.44
N ASP A 24 2.97 -8.90 9.92
CA ASP A 24 3.20 -8.46 11.29
C ASP A 24 2.57 -7.09 11.57
N ILE A 25 2.33 -6.22 10.55
CA ILE A 25 1.65 -4.92 10.77
C ILE A 25 0.16 -5.00 10.54
N TYR A 26 -0.29 -5.79 9.54
CA TYR A 26 -1.71 -6.14 9.45
C TYR A 26 -2.22 -6.93 10.66
N VAL A 27 -1.35 -7.63 11.37
CA VAL A 27 -1.72 -8.39 12.58
C VAL A 27 -2.08 -7.46 13.74
N TYR A 28 -1.43 -6.30 13.92
CA TYR A 28 -1.80 -5.37 15.01
C TYR A 28 -3.05 -4.55 14.72
N ILE A 29 -3.37 -4.28 13.45
CA ILE A 29 -4.65 -3.63 13.07
C ILE A 29 -5.77 -4.67 12.94
N MET A 30 -5.45 -5.93 12.59
CA MET A 30 -6.43 -7.01 12.39
C MET A 30 -6.66 -7.89 13.61
N SER A 31 -5.81 -7.87 14.64
CA SER A 31 -6.11 -8.61 15.88
C SER A 31 -7.33 -8.08 16.61
N GLY A 32 -7.71 -6.80 16.39
CA GLY A 32 -9.02 -6.28 16.80
C GLY A 32 -10.20 -6.75 15.94
N LEU A 33 -9.95 -7.22 14.70
CA LEU A 33 -10.98 -7.59 13.71
C LEU A 33 -11.18 -9.10 13.54
N LEU A 34 -10.20 -9.93 13.93
CA LEU A 34 -10.33 -11.39 13.84
C LEU A 34 -11.17 -11.97 14.99
N TYR A 35 -11.30 -11.23 16.10
CA TYR A 35 -12.14 -11.65 17.23
C TYR A 35 -13.65 -11.55 16.96
N THR A 36 -14.08 -10.84 15.91
CA THR A 36 -15.51 -10.72 15.57
C THR A 36 -16.02 -11.72 14.54
N LEU A 37 -15.12 -12.49 13.87
CA LEU A 37 -15.50 -13.43 12.80
C LEU A 37 -15.35 -14.92 13.15
N LEU A 38 -14.74 -15.25 14.30
CA LEU A 38 -14.62 -16.62 14.81
C LEU A 38 -15.56 -16.91 16.00
N GLY A 39 -16.48 -15.99 16.31
CA GLY A 39 -17.41 -16.11 17.45
C GLY A 39 -18.70 -16.90 17.20
N LEU A 40 -18.75 -17.83 16.25
CA LEU A 40 -19.96 -18.63 15.97
C LEU A 40 -19.91 -20.05 16.55
N ALA A 41 -19.06 -20.30 17.55
CA ALA A 41 -19.13 -21.50 18.37
C ALA A 41 -18.57 -21.22 19.78
N ALA A 42 -19.04 -20.14 20.44
CA ALA A 42 -18.76 -19.97 21.87
C ALA A 42 -19.81 -20.77 22.62
N SER A 43 -19.36 -21.74 23.40
CA SER A 43 -20.16 -22.36 24.44
C SER A 43 -20.77 -21.27 25.32
N THR A 44 -22.06 -21.04 25.18
CA THR A 44 -22.79 -20.16 26.11
C THR A 44 -22.59 -20.75 27.50
N SER A 45 -21.97 -19.99 28.41
CA SER A 45 -21.83 -20.49 29.78
C SER A 45 -23.22 -20.80 30.32
N LEU A 46 -23.30 -21.88 31.10
CA LEU A 46 -24.56 -22.31 31.71
C LEU A 46 -25.27 -21.17 32.48
N HIS A 47 -24.48 -20.21 32.98
CA HIS A 47 -24.95 -19.04 33.76
C HIS A 47 -25.72 -18.00 32.93
N CYS A 48 -25.26 -17.70 31.71
CA CYS A 48 -25.99 -16.82 30.78
C CYS A 48 -27.09 -17.56 30.02
N ALA A 49 -26.91 -18.86 29.72
CA ALA A 49 -27.92 -19.68 29.04
C ALA A 49 -29.22 -19.89 29.86
N VAL A 50 -29.09 -19.93 31.20
CA VAL A 50 -30.25 -20.10 32.12
C VAL A 50 -30.97 -18.78 32.37
N ARG A 51 -30.36 -17.62 32.16
CA ARG A 51 -30.93 -16.29 32.43
C ARG A 51 -31.65 -15.69 31.22
N ARG A 52 -32.64 -16.37 30.66
CA ARG A 52 -33.60 -15.77 29.71
C ARG A 52 -34.38 -14.56 30.30
N GLU A 53 -34.18 -14.29 31.57
CA GLU A 53 -34.86 -13.23 32.35
C GLU A 53 -34.33 -11.81 32.12
N ILE A 54 -33.25 -11.63 31.35
CA ILE A 54 -32.69 -10.29 31.00
C ILE A 54 -33.17 -9.77 29.66
N SER A 55 -34.16 -10.42 29.04
CA SER A 55 -34.72 -9.95 27.76
C SER A 55 -35.19 -8.50 27.87
N PRO A 56 -34.87 -7.64 26.89
CA PRO A 56 -34.30 -7.88 25.56
C PRO A 56 -32.78 -7.93 25.52
N CYS A 57 -32.07 -7.82 26.63
CA CYS A 57 -30.62 -7.94 26.67
C CYS A 57 -30.16 -9.41 26.52
N THR A 58 -28.92 -9.58 26.10
CA THR A 58 -28.22 -10.88 26.02
C THR A 58 -26.96 -10.85 26.87
N CYS A 59 -26.48 -12.00 27.34
CA CYS A 59 -25.18 -12.04 28.02
C CYS A 59 -24.29 -13.16 27.52
N ARG A 60 -22.97 -12.93 27.59
CA ARG A 60 -21.91 -13.91 27.27
C ARG A 60 -20.85 -13.84 28.36
N GLN A 61 -20.26 -14.99 28.65
CA GLN A 61 -19.05 -15.05 29.49
C GLN A 61 -17.84 -14.91 28.59
N GLU A 62 -16.90 -14.01 28.89
CA GLU A 62 -15.63 -13.93 28.22
C GLU A 62 -14.71 -15.05 28.73
N GLU A 63 -14.42 -16.05 27.89
CA GLU A 63 -13.34 -17.00 28.14
C GLU A 63 -12.01 -16.33 27.82
N PHE A 64 -11.11 -16.31 28.80
CA PHE A 64 -9.73 -15.87 28.60
C PHE A 64 -8.99 -16.87 27.71
N SER A 65 -8.93 -16.63 26.42
CA SER A 65 -7.89 -17.21 25.56
C SER A 65 -6.57 -16.44 25.76
N SER A 66 -5.91 -16.66 26.89
CA SER A 66 -4.50 -16.29 27.03
C SER A 66 -3.68 -17.18 26.09
N PRO A 67 -2.76 -16.62 25.27
CA PRO A 67 -1.78 -17.45 24.59
C PRO A 67 -0.95 -18.14 25.69
N VAL A 68 -0.87 -19.47 25.60
CA VAL A 68 -0.18 -20.35 26.53
C VAL A 68 1.26 -19.88 26.78
N ILE A 69 1.50 -19.28 27.94
CA ILE A 69 2.84 -19.10 28.49
C ILE A 69 2.87 -19.86 29.82
N ASN A 70 3.50 -21.01 29.83
CA ASN A 70 3.91 -21.87 30.95
C ASN A 70 2.85 -22.24 32.03
N PRO A 71 2.48 -23.53 32.14
CA PRO A 71 1.54 -24.01 33.18
C PRO A 71 2.03 -23.87 34.63
N ALA A 72 3.25 -23.50 34.90
CA ALA A 72 3.78 -23.34 36.26
C ALA A 72 3.44 -21.96 36.90
N GLN A 73 2.90 -21.01 36.17
CA GLN A 73 2.49 -19.69 36.69
C GLN A 73 0.97 -19.52 36.85
N ALA A 74 0.19 -20.53 36.56
CA ALA A 74 -1.28 -20.48 36.62
C ALA A 74 -1.86 -20.49 38.05
N THR A 75 -1.06 -20.76 39.09
CA THR A 75 -1.54 -20.86 40.46
C THR A 75 -1.46 -19.56 41.27
N ALA A 76 -0.89 -18.48 40.74
CA ALA A 76 -0.69 -17.24 41.50
C ALA A 76 -1.74 -16.14 41.26
N ASN A 77 -2.69 -16.31 40.32
CA ASN A 77 -3.72 -15.31 39.97
C ASN A 77 -5.16 -15.77 40.24
N ALA A 78 -5.40 -16.49 41.30
CA ALA A 78 -6.74 -16.89 41.75
C ALA A 78 -7.49 -15.73 42.42
N GLY A 79 -7.70 -14.61 41.72
CA GLY A 79 -8.38 -13.42 42.25
C GLY A 79 -9.19 -12.63 41.21
N HIS A 80 -9.37 -13.14 40.00
CA HIS A 80 -10.14 -12.42 38.97
C HIS A 80 -11.58 -12.93 38.94
N GLY A 81 -12.51 -12.08 39.44
CA GLY A 81 -13.92 -12.31 39.31
C GLY A 81 -14.36 -12.55 37.87
N GLU A 82 -15.39 -13.34 37.70
CA GLU A 82 -15.99 -13.71 36.40
C GLU A 82 -16.35 -12.43 35.60
N ARG A 83 -15.86 -12.34 34.34
CA ARG A 83 -16.22 -11.26 33.44
C ARG A 83 -17.40 -11.67 32.57
N ILE A 84 -18.44 -10.83 32.59
CA ILE A 84 -19.66 -11.06 31.83
C ILE A 84 -19.93 -9.87 30.94
N GLU A 85 -20.03 -10.15 29.62
CA GLU A 85 -20.48 -9.19 28.64
C GLU A 85 -21.99 -9.22 28.54
N VAL A 86 -22.64 -8.05 28.73
CA VAL A 86 -24.08 -7.85 28.60
C VAL A 86 -24.30 -6.89 27.43
N VAL A 87 -25.11 -7.30 26.47
CA VAL A 87 -25.43 -6.51 25.27
C VAL A 87 -26.93 -6.25 25.24
N CYS A 88 -27.29 -4.97 25.18
CA CYS A 88 -28.65 -4.51 25.05
C CYS A 88 -28.79 -3.62 23.81
N GLU A 89 -29.68 -3.95 22.93
CA GLU A 89 -29.90 -3.21 21.70
C GLU A 89 -31.35 -2.79 21.54
N ARG A 90 -31.58 -1.61 20.95
CA ARG A 90 -32.90 -1.09 20.61
C ARG A 90 -33.82 -0.96 21.84
N MET A 91 -33.25 -0.45 22.92
CA MET A 91 -34.04 -0.14 24.13
C MET A 91 -34.86 1.14 23.92
N ASP A 92 -36.10 1.13 24.33
CA ASP A 92 -36.99 2.28 24.21
C ASP A 92 -36.73 3.36 25.28
N SER A 93 -36.08 2.97 26.40
CA SER A 93 -35.75 3.86 27.50
C SER A 93 -34.70 3.27 28.44
N PHE A 94 -34.05 4.11 29.25
CA PHE A 94 -33.18 3.66 30.33
C PHE A 94 -33.96 2.88 31.42
N GLY A 95 -35.20 3.25 31.66
CA GLY A 95 -36.07 2.51 32.59
C GLY A 95 -36.20 1.04 32.18
N GLN A 96 -36.44 0.74 30.92
CA GLN A 96 -36.48 -0.61 30.38
C GLN A 96 -35.16 -1.37 30.61
N LEU A 97 -34.00 -0.71 30.38
CA LEU A 97 -32.69 -1.25 30.67
C LEU A 97 -32.54 -1.60 32.16
N ALA A 98 -32.94 -0.67 33.04
CA ALA A 98 -32.87 -0.87 34.47
C ALA A 98 -33.76 -2.04 34.95
N ASP A 99 -34.95 -2.17 34.43
CA ASP A 99 -35.86 -3.28 34.76
C ASP A 99 -35.32 -4.63 34.31
N ALA A 100 -34.69 -4.69 33.13
CA ALA A 100 -34.07 -5.90 32.60
C ALA A 100 -32.88 -6.37 33.44
N LEU A 101 -32.06 -5.46 33.99
CA LEU A 101 -30.78 -5.78 34.58
C LEU A 101 -30.74 -5.69 36.13
N ARG A 102 -31.70 -4.99 36.76
CA ARG A 102 -31.71 -4.74 38.20
C ARG A 102 -31.67 -6.04 38.99
N GLY A 103 -30.63 -6.21 39.85
CA GLY A 103 -30.47 -7.37 40.72
C GLY A 103 -30.16 -8.70 40.04
N LYS A 104 -29.86 -8.69 38.75
CA LYS A 104 -29.55 -9.91 38.00
C LYS A 104 -28.07 -10.32 38.11
N PHE A 105 -27.19 -9.42 38.53
CA PHE A 105 -25.75 -9.64 38.66
C PHE A 105 -25.30 -9.30 40.09
N THR A 106 -24.18 -9.89 40.53
CA THR A 106 -23.59 -9.62 41.85
C THR A 106 -22.49 -8.55 41.75
N ALA A 107 -22.17 -7.90 42.87
CA ALA A 107 -21.13 -6.87 42.92
C ALA A 107 -19.72 -7.41 42.71
N GLU A 108 -19.52 -8.73 42.78
CA GLU A 108 -18.21 -9.40 42.57
C GLU A 108 -17.94 -9.66 41.08
N GLN A 109 -18.99 -9.77 40.28
CA GLN A 109 -18.89 -9.98 38.83
C GLN A 109 -18.48 -8.69 38.15
N GLN A 110 -17.50 -8.77 37.26
CA GLN A 110 -17.06 -7.65 36.42
C GLN A 110 -17.90 -7.59 35.16
N ILE A 111 -18.70 -6.54 35.03
CA ILE A 111 -19.64 -6.40 33.92
C ILE A 111 -19.04 -5.51 32.81
N ILE A 112 -19.11 -5.98 31.58
CA ILE A 112 -19.00 -5.21 30.36
C ILE A 112 -20.42 -4.96 29.87
N LEU A 113 -20.89 -3.73 29.98
CA LEU A 113 -22.23 -3.36 29.53
C LEU A 113 -22.13 -2.59 28.21
N ARG A 114 -22.75 -3.13 27.18
CA ARG A 114 -22.90 -2.49 25.85
C ARG A 114 -24.38 -2.21 25.61
N VAL A 115 -24.68 -0.94 25.40
CA VAL A 115 -26.00 -0.50 24.94
C VAL A 115 -25.83 0.20 23.64
N SER A 116 -26.69 -0.08 22.67
CA SER A 116 -26.55 0.54 21.35
C SER A 116 -27.89 0.65 20.61
N HIS A 117 -27.97 1.65 19.72
CA HIS A 117 -29.16 1.93 18.91
C HIS A 117 -30.44 2.09 19.74
N SER A 118 -30.33 2.70 20.92
CA SER A 118 -31.37 2.81 21.92
C SER A 118 -31.79 4.27 22.12
N ASN A 119 -32.96 4.48 22.66
CA ASN A 119 -33.43 5.82 22.99
C ASN A 119 -33.29 6.06 24.50
N LEU A 120 -32.11 6.50 24.91
CA LEU A 120 -31.80 6.71 26.33
C LEU A 120 -32.02 8.16 26.78
N ARG A 121 -32.92 8.93 26.16
CA ARG A 121 -33.18 10.34 26.54
C ARG A 121 -33.70 10.53 27.98
N ASP A 122 -34.28 9.50 28.54
CA ASP A 122 -34.76 9.49 29.93
C ASP A 122 -33.65 9.20 30.95
N ILE A 123 -32.41 8.97 30.51
CA ILE A 123 -31.28 8.61 31.39
C ILE A 123 -31.07 9.64 32.51
N SER A 124 -31.37 10.92 32.27
CA SER A 124 -31.27 11.99 33.26
C SER A 124 -32.19 11.83 34.47
N ARG A 125 -33.18 10.93 34.40
CA ARG A 125 -34.12 10.64 35.47
C ARG A 125 -33.77 9.41 36.30
N HIS A 126 -32.67 8.73 35.93
CA HIS A 126 -32.22 7.47 36.49
C HIS A 126 -30.79 7.55 36.97
N ASP A 127 -30.30 6.51 37.63
CA ASP A 127 -28.95 6.39 38.16
C ASP A 127 -28.44 4.96 37.90
N PHE A 128 -27.19 4.83 37.40
CA PHE A 128 -26.58 3.53 37.27
C PHE A 128 -26.41 2.75 38.56
N LYS A 129 -26.52 3.38 39.74
CA LYS A 129 -26.61 2.70 41.04
C LYS A 129 -27.81 1.78 41.11
N GLU A 130 -28.90 2.08 40.39
CA GLU A 130 -30.12 1.26 40.37
C GLU A 130 -29.85 -0.16 39.88
N LEU A 131 -28.84 -0.31 38.98
CA LEU A 131 -28.49 -1.61 38.44
C LEU A 131 -27.79 -2.53 39.44
N ARG A 132 -27.18 -1.98 40.51
CA ARG A 132 -26.48 -2.72 41.57
C ARG A 132 -25.43 -3.71 41.04
N MET A 133 -24.68 -3.35 40.02
CA MET A 133 -23.67 -4.19 39.39
C MET A 133 -22.32 -3.46 39.29
N SER A 134 -21.21 -4.21 39.20
CA SER A 134 -19.87 -3.65 39.05
C SER A 134 -19.50 -3.53 37.56
N ILE A 135 -19.79 -2.37 36.96
CA ILE A 135 -19.49 -2.09 35.53
C ILE A 135 -18.05 -1.63 35.43
N THR A 136 -17.23 -2.41 34.72
CA THR A 136 -15.83 -2.08 34.43
C THR A 136 -15.64 -1.48 33.07
N ARG A 137 -16.50 -1.81 32.11
CA ARG A 137 -16.57 -1.26 30.78
C ARG A 137 -18.02 -0.90 30.45
N LEU A 138 -18.23 0.34 30.01
CA LEU A 138 -19.52 0.86 29.61
C LEU A 138 -19.44 1.42 28.20
N GLU A 139 -20.31 0.96 27.32
CA GLU A 139 -20.47 1.47 25.96
C GLU A 139 -21.94 1.88 25.77
N LEU A 140 -22.15 3.16 25.46
CA LEU A 140 -23.44 3.76 25.14
C LEU A 140 -23.32 4.43 23.77
N ASN A 141 -23.45 3.63 22.72
CA ASN A 141 -23.14 4.07 21.36
C ASN A 141 -24.40 4.10 20.48
N HIS A 142 -24.59 5.19 19.72
CA HIS A 142 -25.80 5.43 18.90
C HIS A 142 -27.10 5.52 19.73
N ASP A 143 -27.05 6.17 20.88
CA ASP A 143 -28.15 6.20 21.85
C ASP A 143 -28.81 7.57 21.95
N HIS A 144 -28.49 8.48 21.00
CA HIS A 144 -29.05 9.85 20.95
C HIS A 144 -28.87 10.69 22.24
N LEU A 145 -27.74 10.46 22.92
CA LEU A 145 -27.40 11.20 24.13
C LEU A 145 -26.95 12.62 23.77
N GLU A 146 -27.65 13.63 24.26
CA GLU A 146 -27.33 15.05 24.05
C GLU A 146 -26.60 15.64 25.27
N ILE A 147 -27.28 15.64 26.40
CA ILE A 147 -26.76 16.14 27.69
C ILE A 147 -27.11 15.09 28.74
N VAL A 148 -26.12 14.70 29.52
CA VAL A 148 -26.34 13.76 30.62
C VAL A 148 -25.88 14.43 31.91
N ASP A 149 -26.80 14.50 32.88
CA ASP A 149 -26.53 15.02 34.21
C ASP A 149 -25.49 14.12 34.90
N GLY A 150 -24.55 14.71 35.63
CA GLY A 150 -23.45 13.98 36.21
C GLY A 150 -23.83 12.88 37.19
N ASP A 151 -24.86 13.10 37.94
CA ASP A 151 -25.31 12.16 38.98
C ASP A 151 -25.78 10.80 38.44
N VAL A 152 -26.19 10.74 37.20
CA VAL A 152 -26.55 9.49 36.50
C VAL A 152 -25.40 8.45 36.56
N PHE A 153 -24.16 8.90 36.43
CA PHE A 153 -22.96 8.05 36.41
C PHE A 153 -22.39 7.80 37.82
N ALA A 154 -23.02 8.34 38.85
CA ALA A 154 -22.69 8.03 40.22
C ALA A 154 -22.84 6.50 40.46
N GLY A 155 -21.83 5.89 41.09
CA GLY A 155 -21.77 4.42 41.25
C GLY A 155 -20.88 3.70 40.23
N LEU A 156 -20.44 4.36 39.17
CA LEU A 156 -19.53 3.79 38.16
C LEU A 156 -18.01 3.98 38.49
N GLY A 157 -17.66 4.20 39.76
CA GLY A 157 -16.27 4.47 40.17
C GLY A 157 -15.26 3.37 39.83
N ARG A 158 -15.71 2.16 39.48
CA ARG A 158 -14.85 1.06 39.01
C ARG A 158 -14.67 1.00 37.50
N THR A 159 -15.34 1.85 36.75
CA THR A 159 -15.31 1.86 35.30
C THR A 159 -13.94 2.33 34.80
N GLN A 160 -13.30 1.52 33.94
CA GLN A 160 -12.00 1.79 33.33
C GLN A 160 -12.12 2.15 31.85
N TYR A 161 -13.22 1.81 31.24
CA TYR A 161 -13.52 2.09 29.83
C TYR A 161 -14.93 2.70 29.71
N LEU A 162 -15.01 3.86 29.07
CA LEU A 162 -16.27 4.51 28.70
C LEU A 162 -16.25 4.82 27.20
N SER A 163 -17.30 4.43 26.49
CA SER A 163 -17.59 4.90 25.15
C SER A 163 -18.95 5.58 25.12
N LEU A 164 -18.97 6.80 24.60
CA LEU A 164 -20.18 7.57 24.25
C LEU A 164 -20.13 7.92 22.76
N ALA A 165 -19.55 7.04 21.94
CA ALA A 165 -19.39 7.29 20.52
C ALA A 165 -20.73 7.33 19.77
N ASP A 166 -20.77 8.07 18.66
CA ASP A 166 -21.99 8.18 17.82
C ASP A 166 -23.21 8.71 18.58
N ASN A 167 -23.03 9.78 19.34
CA ASN A 167 -24.09 10.48 20.05
C ASN A 167 -24.11 11.97 19.64
N ASP A 168 -24.87 12.76 20.36
CA ASP A 168 -25.08 14.19 20.10
C ASP A 168 -24.45 15.10 21.18
N VAL A 169 -23.42 14.59 21.89
CA VAL A 169 -22.78 15.29 23.01
C VAL A 169 -22.07 16.56 22.51
N PRO A 170 -22.47 17.76 23.02
CA PRO A 170 -21.97 19.03 22.49
C PRO A 170 -20.61 19.48 23.08
N ALA A 171 -20.23 18.97 24.23
CA ALA A 171 -19.01 19.32 24.95
C ALA A 171 -18.50 18.13 25.78
N ILE A 172 -17.27 18.20 26.27
CA ILE A 172 -16.70 17.17 27.16
C ILE A 172 -17.54 17.07 28.42
N PRO A 173 -18.07 15.88 28.77
CA PRO A 173 -19.01 15.71 29.87
C PRO A 173 -18.32 15.68 31.25
N ARG A 174 -17.82 16.83 31.71
CA ARG A 174 -17.00 16.99 32.94
C ARG A 174 -17.65 16.37 34.20
N HIS A 175 -18.95 16.54 34.35
CA HIS A 175 -19.68 15.99 35.51
C HIS A 175 -19.68 14.46 35.49
N ILE A 176 -19.88 13.83 34.35
CA ILE A 176 -19.81 12.38 34.21
C ILE A 176 -18.39 11.91 34.58
N LEU A 177 -17.37 12.56 33.98
CA LEU A 177 -15.96 12.19 34.14
C LEU A 177 -15.48 12.34 35.60
N SER A 178 -16.11 13.21 36.40
CA SER A 178 -15.77 13.38 37.82
C SER A 178 -16.08 12.14 38.68
N HIS A 179 -17.01 11.30 38.28
CA HIS A 179 -17.35 10.04 38.94
C HIS A 179 -16.44 8.86 38.53
N LEU A 180 -15.63 9.02 37.48
CA LEU A 180 -14.85 7.94 36.80
C LEU A 180 -13.36 8.08 37.04
N SER A 181 -12.93 8.13 38.31
CA SER A 181 -11.52 8.37 38.65
C SER A 181 -10.53 7.27 38.19
N LEU A 182 -11.01 6.05 37.93
CA LEU A 182 -10.20 4.93 37.43
C LEU A 182 -10.22 4.78 35.89
N LEU A 183 -10.83 5.75 35.20
CA LEU A 183 -10.96 5.69 33.74
C LEU A 183 -9.59 5.68 33.05
N ARG A 184 -9.39 4.69 32.19
CA ARG A 184 -8.18 4.52 31.36
C ARG A 184 -8.43 4.74 29.89
N THR A 185 -9.65 4.47 29.44
CA THR A 185 -10.04 4.62 28.03
C THR A 185 -11.33 5.39 27.95
N LEU A 186 -11.33 6.44 27.14
CA LEU A 186 -12.51 7.27 26.85
C LEU A 186 -12.65 7.42 25.33
N ASP A 187 -13.82 7.03 24.82
CA ASP A 187 -14.20 7.25 23.45
C ASP A 187 -15.41 8.19 23.36
N LEU A 188 -15.16 9.38 22.81
CA LEU A 188 -16.15 10.43 22.50
C LEU A 188 -16.24 10.68 21.01
N SER A 189 -15.84 9.73 20.20
CA SER A 189 -15.82 9.91 18.74
C SER A 189 -17.23 10.07 18.16
N ARG A 190 -17.30 10.81 17.05
CA ARG A 190 -18.54 11.07 16.32
C ARG A 190 -19.65 11.67 17.19
N ASN A 191 -19.30 12.78 17.83
CA ASN A 191 -20.19 13.64 18.61
C ASN A 191 -20.17 15.08 18.04
N ARG A 192 -20.59 16.07 18.80
CA ARG A 192 -20.66 17.50 18.40
C ARG A 192 -19.71 18.40 19.20
N ILE A 193 -18.66 17.84 19.77
CA ILE A 193 -17.70 18.57 20.60
C ILE A 193 -16.94 19.56 19.73
N SER A 194 -16.86 20.83 20.16
CA SER A 194 -16.22 21.91 19.40
C SER A 194 -14.93 22.44 20.00
N ARG A 195 -14.68 22.20 21.27
CA ARG A 195 -13.52 22.72 22.01
C ARG A 195 -13.11 21.77 23.14
N ILE A 196 -11.84 21.83 23.52
CA ILE A 196 -11.28 21.14 24.70
C ILE A 196 -10.66 22.18 25.63
N ASP A 197 -11.20 22.26 26.84
CA ASP A 197 -10.79 23.24 27.85
C ASP A 197 -9.93 22.61 28.97
N LEU A 198 -9.26 23.48 29.74
CA LEU A 198 -8.27 23.09 30.74
C LEU A 198 -8.77 22.11 31.80
N ASP A 199 -10.05 22.28 32.26
CA ASP A 199 -10.63 21.47 33.32
C ASP A 199 -11.38 20.22 32.84
N ASP A 200 -11.39 19.93 31.54
CA ASP A 200 -12.24 18.87 30.96
C ASP A 200 -11.89 17.48 31.50
N PHE A 201 -10.62 17.19 31.71
CA PHE A 201 -10.13 15.89 32.19
C PHE A 201 -9.50 15.96 33.57
N LYS A 202 -9.74 17.01 34.34
CA LYS A 202 -9.12 17.26 35.65
C LYS A 202 -9.23 16.09 36.62
N TYR A 203 -10.33 15.34 36.58
CA TYR A 203 -10.58 14.21 37.46
C TYR A 203 -10.12 12.85 36.92
N ASN A 204 -9.52 12.81 35.71
CA ASN A 204 -9.14 11.58 35.03
C ASN A 204 -7.63 11.52 34.71
N PRO A 205 -6.75 11.68 35.70
CA PRO A 205 -5.31 11.69 35.47
C PRO A 205 -4.75 10.35 35.00
N THR A 206 -5.49 9.25 35.17
CA THR A 206 -5.11 7.87 34.77
C THR A 206 -5.46 7.54 33.33
N LEU A 207 -6.06 8.49 32.58
CA LEU A 207 -6.52 8.26 31.20
C LEU A 207 -5.31 8.01 30.27
N GLN A 208 -5.33 6.89 29.55
CA GLN A 208 -4.27 6.45 28.64
C GLN A 208 -4.70 6.48 27.17
N HIS A 209 -5.97 6.21 26.91
CA HIS A 209 -6.51 6.14 25.55
C HIS A 209 -7.68 7.13 25.43
N LEU A 210 -7.52 8.13 24.57
CA LEU A 210 -8.52 9.16 24.36
C LEU A 210 -8.83 9.27 22.87
N SER A 211 -10.08 9.00 22.51
CA SER A 211 -10.61 9.18 21.15
C SER A 211 -11.69 10.24 21.14
N MET A 212 -11.52 11.25 20.29
CA MET A 212 -12.47 12.32 20.01
C MET A 212 -12.59 12.56 18.50
N ALA A 213 -12.38 11.51 17.73
CA ALA A 213 -12.42 11.58 16.27
C ALA A 213 -13.82 11.89 15.74
N GLY A 214 -13.91 12.60 14.62
CA GLY A 214 -15.21 12.86 13.97
C GLY A 214 -16.09 13.82 14.77
N ASN A 215 -15.51 14.81 15.40
CA ASN A 215 -16.19 15.88 16.08
C ASN A 215 -16.06 17.21 15.29
N ALA A 216 -16.37 18.34 15.91
CA ALA A 216 -16.23 19.67 15.37
C ALA A 216 -15.13 20.47 16.08
N ILE A 217 -14.12 19.80 16.68
CA ILE A 217 -13.09 20.44 17.50
C ILE A 217 -12.24 21.35 16.63
N SER A 218 -12.25 22.63 16.95
CA SER A 218 -11.42 23.65 16.30
C SER A 218 -10.31 24.21 17.19
N GLU A 219 -10.42 24.00 18.50
CA GLU A 219 -9.46 24.51 19.48
C GLU A 219 -9.22 23.52 20.62
N MET A 220 -7.96 23.38 21.01
CA MET A 220 -7.54 22.68 22.22
C MET A 220 -6.69 23.64 23.08
N VAL A 221 -7.01 23.75 24.35
CA VAL A 221 -6.28 24.63 25.27
C VAL A 221 -4.99 23.94 25.75
N PRO A 222 -3.83 24.60 25.78
CA PRO A 222 -2.59 24.02 26.33
C PRO A 222 -2.78 23.48 27.75
N GLY A 223 -2.28 22.28 28.01
CA GLY A 223 -2.44 21.62 29.31
C GLY A 223 -3.80 20.98 29.57
N SER A 224 -4.72 20.98 28.59
CA SER A 224 -6.04 20.40 28.73
C SER A 224 -6.07 18.85 28.70
N LEU A 225 -5.03 18.22 28.15
CA LEU A 225 -4.99 16.77 27.98
C LEU A 225 -4.34 16.06 29.19
N PRO A 226 -4.86 14.87 29.56
CA PRO A 226 -4.28 14.10 30.68
C PRO A 226 -2.82 13.68 30.41
N PRO A 227 -1.91 13.78 31.41
CA PRO A 227 -0.47 13.60 31.19
C PRO A 227 -0.05 12.16 30.88
N LEU A 228 -0.88 11.16 31.20
CA LEU A 228 -0.59 9.75 30.97
C LEU A 228 -1.16 9.22 29.63
N VAL A 229 -1.67 10.10 28.76
CA VAL A 229 -2.20 9.70 27.46
C VAL A 229 -1.09 9.09 26.60
N LYS A 230 -1.35 7.85 26.17
CA LYS A 230 -0.52 7.07 25.26
C LYS A 230 -1.04 7.07 23.83
N HIS A 231 -2.36 6.98 23.67
CA HIS A 231 -3.03 6.99 22.39
C HIS A 231 -4.02 8.14 22.34
N LEU A 232 -3.79 9.07 21.42
CA LEU A 232 -4.65 10.21 21.18
C LEU A 232 -5.18 10.14 19.74
N HIS A 233 -6.51 10.16 19.62
CA HIS A 233 -7.18 10.21 18.33
C HIS A 233 -8.10 11.43 18.24
N VAL A 234 -7.69 12.46 17.52
CA VAL A 234 -8.44 13.68 17.23
C VAL A 234 -8.61 13.90 15.72
N GLY A 235 -8.57 12.82 14.96
CA GLY A 235 -8.81 12.87 13.51
C GLY A 235 -10.22 13.29 13.15
N ARG A 236 -10.43 13.75 11.90
CA ARG A 236 -11.75 14.22 11.41
C ARG A 236 -12.37 15.28 12.28
N ASN A 237 -11.62 16.34 12.52
CA ASN A 237 -12.01 17.53 13.25
C ASN A 237 -11.74 18.79 12.41
N ARG A 238 -11.66 19.98 13.02
CA ARG A 238 -11.42 21.27 12.36
C ARG A 238 -10.19 21.97 12.91
N LEU A 239 -9.18 21.20 13.36
CA LEU A 239 -7.99 21.75 13.99
C LEU A 239 -7.06 22.38 12.94
N HIS A 240 -6.69 23.65 13.12
CA HIS A 240 -5.66 24.34 12.32
C HIS A 240 -4.27 24.21 12.96
N THR A 241 -4.21 24.05 14.27
CA THR A 241 -3.02 23.86 15.10
C THR A 241 -3.38 22.96 16.26
N LEU A 242 -2.42 22.26 16.85
CA LEU A 242 -2.59 21.50 18.10
C LEU A 242 -2.33 22.40 19.32
N ASN A 243 -1.98 23.68 19.09
CA ASN A 243 -1.82 24.68 20.12
C ASN A 243 -0.87 24.26 21.25
N ARG A 244 0.18 23.50 20.92
CA ARG A 244 1.18 22.96 21.86
C ARG A 244 0.60 22.07 22.97
N THR A 245 -0.61 21.57 22.82
CA THR A 245 -1.27 20.72 23.83
C THR A 245 -0.57 19.37 24.05
N LEU A 246 0.23 18.94 23.08
CA LEU A 246 0.95 17.65 23.17
C LEU A 246 2.30 17.76 23.86
N ARG A 247 2.78 18.97 24.14
CA ARG A 247 4.16 19.22 24.57
C ARG A 247 4.57 18.46 25.84
N ASP A 248 3.63 18.28 26.76
CA ASP A 248 3.84 17.63 28.05
C ASP A 248 3.44 16.15 28.07
N LEU A 249 2.95 15.60 26.94
CA LEU A 249 2.50 14.22 26.81
C LEU A 249 3.69 13.26 26.58
N ASN A 250 4.56 13.13 27.54
CA ASN A 250 5.77 12.32 27.45
C ASN A 250 5.54 10.81 27.27
N GLN A 251 4.32 10.34 27.52
CA GLN A 251 3.94 8.93 27.34
C GLN A 251 3.27 8.64 25.99
N LEU A 252 3.12 9.65 25.12
CA LEU A 252 2.41 9.52 23.87
C LEU A 252 3.14 8.55 22.94
N GLU A 253 2.43 7.48 22.56
CA GLU A 253 2.90 6.43 21.64
C GLU A 253 2.26 6.52 20.28
N TRP A 254 0.95 6.79 20.21
CA TRP A 254 0.20 6.89 18.97
C TRP A 254 -0.55 8.21 18.91
N LEU A 255 -0.35 8.93 17.82
CA LEU A 255 -1.02 10.19 17.54
C LEU A 255 -1.75 10.09 16.19
N LEU A 256 -3.08 10.22 16.22
CA LEU A 256 -3.93 10.24 15.03
C LEU A 256 -4.61 11.60 14.92
N VAL A 257 -4.20 12.40 13.94
CA VAL A 257 -4.69 13.77 13.66
C VAL A 257 -5.17 13.92 12.22
N ASN A 258 -5.50 12.82 11.56
CA ASN A 258 -5.93 12.82 10.16
C ASN A 258 -7.20 13.63 9.91
N SER A 259 -7.37 14.08 8.67
CA SER A 259 -8.55 14.83 8.22
C SER A 259 -8.86 16.02 9.14
N ASN A 260 -7.89 16.90 9.25
CA ASN A 260 -7.97 18.19 9.93
C ASN A 260 -7.48 19.30 8.97
N GLU A 261 -7.23 20.48 9.48
CA GLU A 261 -6.74 21.62 8.72
C GLU A 261 -5.33 22.06 9.16
N LEU A 262 -4.54 21.14 9.69
CA LEU A 262 -3.21 21.42 10.23
C LEU A 262 -2.26 21.88 9.13
N THR A 263 -1.62 23.03 9.34
CA THR A 263 -0.67 23.62 8.38
C THR A 263 0.78 23.36 8.74
N SER A 264 1.09 23.15 10.01
CA SER A 264 2.41 22.78 10.55
C SER A 264 2.27 21.92 11.80
N LEU A 265 3.33 21.21 12.13
CA LEU A 265 3.51 20.49 13.40
C LEU A 265 4.72 21.04 14.19
N ASP A 266 5.27 22.22 13.82
CA ASP A 266 6.44 22.82 14.46
C ASP A 266 6.13 23.16 15.92
N GLY A 267 6.92 22.62 16.85
CA GLY A 267 6.74 22.81 18.28
C GLY A 267 5.45 22.23 18.86
N GLU A 268 4.72 21.43 18.08
CA GLU A 268 3.46 20.81 18.50
C GLU A 268 3.65 19.44 19.16
N LEU A 269 4.74 18.75 18.84
CA LEU A 269 5.02 17.42 19.34
C LEU A 269 5.60 17.45 20.76
N PRO A 270 5.54 16.32 21.51
CA PRO A 270 6.12 16.24 22.85
C PRO A 270 7.59 16.63 22.86
N SER A 271 7.99 17.48 23.80
CA SER A 271 9.36 17.99 23.89
C SER A 271 10.41 16.89 24.09
N SER A 272 10.04 15.79 24.75
CA SER A 272 10.88 14.59 24.92
C SER A 272 10.77 13.61 23.76
N GLY A 273 9.70 13.64 22.95
CA GLY A 273 9.44 12.87 21.70
C GLY A 273 9.75 11.38 21.66
N HIS A 274 10.37 10.86 22.72
CA HIS A 274 11.05 9.56 22.72
C HIS A 274 10.12 8.35 22.64
N ASN A 275 8.84 8.50 22.95
CA ASN A 275 7.91 7.38 23.01
C ASN A 275 7.00 7.25 21.79
N LEU A 276 6.93 8.28 20.92
CA LEU A 276 6.08 8.25 19.75
C LEU A 276 6.52 7.14 18.77
N LYS A 277 5.62 6.20 18.49
CA LYS A 277 5.83 5.06 17.61
C LYS A 277 5.08 5.23 16.29
N MET A 278 3.92 5.88 16.33
CA MET A 278 3.08 6.09 15.14
C MET A 278 2.52 7.50 15.13
N LEU A 279 2.68 8.16 13.98
CA LEU A 279 2.00 9.41 13.65
C LEU A 279 1.15 9.20 12.39
N TYR A 280 -0.14 9.46 12.51
CA TYR A 280 -1.11 9.38 11.44
C TYR A 280 -1.73 10.76 11.20
N ALA A 281 -1.15 11.52 10.25
CA ALA A 281 -1.53 12.90 9.94
C ALA A 281 -1.98 13.07 8.47
N VAL A 282 -2.67 12.05 7.97
CA VAL A 282 -3.25 11.98 6.63
C VAL A 282 -4.30 13.05 6.42
N ASP A 283 -4.40 13.58 5.19
CA ASP A 283 -5.44 14.53 4.81
C ASP A 283 -5.43 15.78 5.72
N ASN A 284 -4.34 16.54 5.58
CA ASN A 284 -4.12 17.83 6.25
C ASN A 284 -3.56 18.86 5.26
N LYS A 285 -3.03 19.97 5.74
CA LYS A 285 -2.42 21.04 4.94
C LYS A 285 -0.94 21.25 5.28
N LEU A 286 -0.26 20.21 5.76
CA LEU A 286 1.15 20.29 6.18
C LEU A 286 2.04 20.60 4.98
N THR A 287 2.94 21.58 5.12
CA THR A 287 3.83 22.04 4.05
C THR A 287 5.25 21.52 4.17
N HIS A 288 5.65 21.06 5.33
CA HIS A 288 6.98 20.53 5.63
C HIS A 288 6.95 19.63 6.87
N LEU A 289 8.04 18.91 7.12
CA LEU A 289 8.24 18.14 8.34
C LEU A 289 9.04 18.96 9.36
N PRO A 290 8.58 19.01 10.63
CA PRO A 290 9.33 19.65 11.70
C PRO A 290 10.71 19.04 11.91
N ILE A 291 11.69 19.88 12.18
CA ILE A 291 13.06 19.43 12.48
C ILE A 291 13.12 18.57 13.76
N GLU A 292 12.14 18.71 14.63
CA GLU A 292 11.97 17.95 15.86
C GLU A 292 11.80 16.44 15.61
N PHE A 293 11.42 16.02 14.40
CA PHE A 293 11.32 14.61 14.03
C PHE A 293 12.67 13.88 14.20
N ARG A 294 13.80 14.59 14.13
CA ARG A 294 15.13 14.04 14.45
C ARG A 294 15.24 13.41 15.85
N TYR A 295 14.34 13.80 16.76
CA TYR A 295 14.33 13.28 18.14
C TYR A 295 13.34 12.12 18.32
N LEU A 296 12.55 11.77 17.32
CA LEU A 296 11.57 10.69 17.36
C LEU A 296 12.20 9.31 17.13
N HIS A 297 13.16 8.93 17.96
CA HIS A 297 13.96 7.72 17.76
C HIS A 297 13.18 6.39 17.84
N ARG A 298 11.94 6.41 18.34
CA ARG A 298 11.05 5.23 18.41
C ARG A 298 9.98 5.21 17.34
N LEU A 299 9.96 6.21 16.45
CA LEU A 299 8.98 6.27 15.38
C LEU A 299 9.15 5.07 14.44
N GLU A 300 8.11 4.26 14.32
CA GLU A 300 8.07 3.06 13.48
C GLU A 300 7.21 3.27 12.23
N SER A 301 6.16 4.09 12.32
CA SER A 301 5.22 4.32 11.22
C SER A 301 4.84 5.79 11.12
N LEU A 302 4.95 6.34 9.91
CA LEU A 302 4.65 7.73 9.60
C LEU A 302 3.77 7.81 8.36
N PHE A 303 2.53 8.29 8.55
CA PHE A 303 1.52 8.42 7.50
C PHE A 303 1.18 9.88 7.29
N LEU A 304 1.56 10.42 6.14
CA LEU A 304 1.47 11.83 5.77
C LEU A 304 0.83 12.05 4.39
N GLN A 305 0.21 11.05 3.83
CA GLN A 305 -0.41 11.16 2.51
C GLN A 305 -1.54 12.21 2.50
N HIS A 306 -1.80 12.78 1.31
CA HIS A 306 -2.75 13.89 1.13
C HIS A 306 -2.43 15.12 1.99
N ASN A 307 -1.21 15.64 1.83
CA ASN A 307 -0.75 16.90 2.41
C ASN A 307 -0.16 17.81 1.30
N LYS A 308 0.64 18.80 1.67
CA LYS A 308 1.30 19.75 0.77
C LYS A 308 2.80 19.83 1.04
N ILE A 309 3.40 18.70 1.43
CA ILE A 309 4.80 18.62 1.82
C ILE A 309 5.66 18.76 0.56
N ARG A 310 6.59 19.74 0.57
CA ARG A 310 7.46 20.02 -0.56
C ARG A 310 8.87 19.49 -0.42
N SER A 311 9.34 19.30 0.82
CA SER A 311 10.67 18.82 1.15
C SER A 311 10.67 18.15 2.52
N LEU A 312 11.54 17.17 2.73
CA LEU A 312 11.75 16.49 4.01
C LEU A 312 12.75 17.27 4.90
N ASN A 313 13.59 18.12 4.32
CA ASN A 313 14.59 18.96 5.01
C ASN A 313 15.47 18.20 6.02
N GLY A 314 15.78 16.94 5.75
CA GLY A 314 16.53 16.09 6.67
C GLY A 314 15.84 15.84 8.03
N ALA A 315 14.54 16.08 8.13
CA ALA A 315 13.80 15.88 9.38
C ALA A 315 13.80 14.42 9.83
N LEU A 316 13.89 13.47 8.89
CA LEU A 316 13.88 12.02 9.18
C LEU A 316 15.29 11.44 9.39
N GLN A 317 16.34 12.24 9.27
CA GLN A 317 17.74 11.82 9.29
C GLN A 317 18.10 10.81 10.40
N LYS A 318 17.48 10.89 11.57
CA LYS A 318 17.75 10.05 12.75
C LYS A 318 16.62 9.09 13.11
N ALA A 319 15.66 8.88 12.23
CA ALA A 319 14.51 7.99 12.46
C ALA A 319 14.88 6.50 12.30
N ARG A 320 15.78 6.01 13.15
CA ARG A 320 16.43 4.68 13.05
C ARG A 320 15.47 3.49 13.07
N ARG A 321 14.27 3.64 13.66
CA ARG A 321 13.26 2.57 13.78
C ARG A 321 12.14 2.67 12.78
N LEU A 322 12.17 3.69 11.92
CA LEU A 322 11.13 3.89 10.92
C LEU A 322 11.10 2.71 9.95
N LYS A 323 9.93 2.08 9.80
CA LYS A 323 9.66 0.93 8.95
C LYS A 323 8.73 1.26 7.80
N PHE A 324 7.77 2.16 8.04
CA PHE A 324 6.73 2.54 7.09
C PHE A 324 6.70 4.05 6.96
N LEU A 325 6.90 4.54 5.74
CA LEU A 325 6.80 5.94 5.40
C LEU A 325 5.87 6.12 4.20
N GLU A 326 4.75 6.78 4.46
CA GLU A 326 3.72 7.05 3.46
C GLU A 326 3.64 8.55 3.21
N LEU A 327 4.06 9.00 2.03
CA LEU A 327 4.12 10.39 1.60
C LEU A 327 3.40 10.62 0.26
N SER A 328 2.58 9.67 -0.18
CA SER A 328 1.84 9.81 -1.44
C SER A 328 0.89 11.00 -1.41
N TYR A 329 0.59 11.55 -2.58
CA TYR A 329 -0.29 12.72 -2.72
C TYR A 329 0.20 13.94 -1.91
N ASN A 330 1.46 14.32 -2.17
CA ASN A 330 2.10 15.52 -1.64
C ASN A 330 2.71 16.35 -2.79
N ASP A 331 3.45 17.40 -2.47
CA ASP A 331 4.10 18.29 -3.44
C ASP A 331 5.63 18.13 -3.45
N LEU A 332 6.16 16.93 -3.11
CA LEU A 332 7.61 16.67 -3.05
C LEU A 332 8.23 16.83 -4.44
N GLN A 333 9.28 17.65 -4.54
CA GLN A 333 9.98 17.94 -5.78
C GLN A 333 11.33 17.23 -5.91
N GLU A 334 11.98 16.98 -4.79
CA GLU A 334 13.29 16.31 -4.71
C GLU A 334 13.46 15.57 -3.39
N LEU A 335 14.37 14.61 -3.36
CA LEU A 335 14.90 13.98 -2.17
C LEU A 335 16.37 14.38 -2.02
N ASN A 336 16.80 14.69 -0.81
CA ASN A 336 18.16 15.07 -0.51
C ASN A 336 18.93 13.95 0.18
N GLU A 337 20.24 13.90 0.01
CA GLU A 337 21.13 12.89 0.62
C GLU A 337 20.99 12.81 2.14
N GLU A 338 20.61 13.93 2.79
CA GLU A 338 20.47 14.00 4.23
C GLU A 338 19.13 13.45 4.76
N ASP A 339 18.16 13.16 3.88
CA ASP A 339 16.79 12.86 4.33
C ASP A 339 16.71 11.52 5.08
N PHE A 340 17.55 10.53 4.72
CA PHE A 340 17.47 9.16 5.26
C PHE A 340 18.77 8.63 5.86
N VAL A 341 19.70 9.46 6.31
CA VAL A 341 21.08 9.06 6.69
C VAL A 341 21.15 7.87 7.66
N GLU A 342 20.29 7.80 8.67
CA GLU A 342 20.27 6.74 9.68
C GLU A 342 19.00 5.88 9.63
N VAL A 343 18.26 5.89 8.50
CA VAL A 343 16.97 5.21 8.34
C VAL A 343 17.17 3.81 7.74
N GLU A 344 17.91 2.96 8.40
CA GLU A 344 18.31 1.64 7.87
C GLU A 344 17.19 0.58 7.91
N MET A 345 16.16 0.77 8.76
CA MET A 345 15.09 -0.21 8.99
C MET A 345 13.82 0.02 8.13
N LEU A 346 13.84 1.00 7.23
CA LEU A 346 12.68 1.30 6.39
C LEU A 346 12.40 0.13 5.44
N GLU A 347 11.18 -0.39 5.50
CA GLU A 347 10.72 -1.53 4.72
C GLU A 347 9.87 -1.09 3.52
N ASP A 348 8.98 -0.12 3.74
CA ASP A 348 8.06 0.39 2.73
C ASP A 348 8.17 1.91 2.62
N LEU A 349 8.42 2.41 1.40
CA LEU A 349 8.50 3.83 1.06
C LEU A 349 7.51 4.14 -0.07
N GLU A 350 6.47 4.89 0.28
CA GLU A 350 5.41 5.29 -0.63
C GLU A 350 5.53 6.78 -0.96
N LEU A 351 5.94 7.09 -2.20
CA LEU A 351 6.17 8.44 -2.73
C LEU A 351 5.31 8.72 -3.98
N GLY A 352 4.28 7.92 -4.21
CA GLY A 352 3.41 8.08 -5.36
C GLY A 352 2.65 9.40 -5.38
N HIS A 353 2.25 9.89 -6.56
CA HIS A 353 1.53 11.16 -6.71
C HIS A 353 2.22 12.34 -6.04
N ASN A 354 3.47 12.59 -6.44
CA ASN A 354 4.26 13.74 -6.06
C ASN A 354 4.79 14.45 -7.34
N SER A 355 5.71 15.39 -7.19
CA SER A 355 6.33 16.12 -8.30
C SER A 355 7.83 15.87 -8.38
N LEU A 356 8.28 14.65 -8.02
CA LEU A 356 9.69 14.29 -8.00
C LEU A 356 10.27 14.28 -9.41
N LYS A 357 11.35 15.05 -9.60
CA LYS A 357 12.10 15.12 -10.86
C LYS A 357 13.37 14.29 -10.82
N SER A 358 13.93 14.09 -9.63
CA SER A 358 15.12 13.29 -9.38
C SER A 358 15.08 12.67 -7.98
N LEU A 359 15.90 11.66 -7.74
CA LEU A 359 16.04 10.98 -6.43
C LEU A 359 17.27 11.46 -5.65
N GLY A 360 17.77 12.66 -5.95
CA GLY A 360 19.00 13.20 -5.39
C GLY A 360 20.28 12.61 -6.01
N GLY A 361 21.37 13.36 -5.91
CA GLY A 361 22.74 12.89 -6.06
C GLY A 361 23.08 12.04 -7.31
N THR A 362 22.47 12.28 -8.46
CA THR A 362 23.02 11.77 -9.71
C THR A 362 24.11 12.72 -10.16
N ASN A 363 25.36 12.39 -9.91
CA ASN A 363 26.46 13.03 -10.61
C ASN A 363 26.24 12.90 -12.12
N GLU A 364 26.70 13.86 -12.91
CA GLU A 364 26.61 13.83 -14.38
C GLU A 364 27.19 12.53 -15.01
N ASP A 365 28.05 11.83 -14.27
CA ASP A 365 28.62 10.52 -14.63
C ASP A 365 27.72 9.31 -14.34
N GLY A 366 26.56 9.52 -13.71
CA GLY A 366 25.60 8.45 -13.35
C GLY A 366 26.11 7.52 -12.24
N SER A 367 27.09 7.94 -11.44
CA SER A 367 27.72 7.07 -10.43
C SER A 367 26.79 6.72 -9.25
N GLY A 368 25.67 7.41 -9.07
CA GLY A 368 24.64 7.10 -8.05
C GLY A 368 25.15 6.99 -6.60
N ALA A 369 26.42 7.39 -6.38
CA ALA A 369 27.08 7.24 -5.08
C ALA A 369 26.42 8.06 -3.97
N ASN A 370 25.64 9.06 -4.37
CA ASN A 370 25.00 10.04 -3.48
C ASN A 370 23.45 9.98 -3.57
N SER A 371 22.88 8.85 -3.93
CA SER A 371 21.42 8.70 -3.92
C SER A 371 20.89 8.84 -2.50
N ALA A 372 19.82 9.61 -2.32
CA ALA A 372 19.10 9.72 -1.05
C ALA A 372 18.64 8.35 -0.51
N LEU A 373 18.45 7.37 -1.40
CA LEU A 373 17.98 6.04 -1.06
C LEU A 373 19.08 5.11 -0.54
N TYR A 374 20.38 5.47 -0.70
CA TYR A 374 21.51 4.58 -0.37
C TYR A 374 21.47 4.00 1.06
N PRO A 375 21.04 4.73 2.11
CA PRO A 375 20.99 4.21 3.47
C PRO A 375 19.89 3.17 3.72
N LEU A 376 18.89 3.04 2.86
CA LEU A 376 17.67 2.27 3.08
C LEU A 376 17.86 0.76 2.84
N ARG A 377 18.73 0.13 3.64
CA ARG A 377 19.18 -1.26 3.40
C ARG A 377 18.09 -2.32 3.52
N SER A 378 17.06 -2.08 4.34
CA SER A 378 15.94 -2.99 4.56
C SER A 378 14.74 -2.74 3.65
N LEU A 379 14.84 -1.79 2.70
CA LEU A 379 13.72 -1.40 1.85
C LEU A 379 13.29 -2.57 0.95
N LYS A 380 12.01 -2.93 1.02
CA LYS A 380 11.38 -4.02 0.27
C LYS A 380 10.47 -3.51 -0.85
N CYS A 381 9.81 -2.39 -0.61
CA CYS A 381 8.87 -1.78 -1.53
C CYS A 381 9.22 -0.30 -1.73
N LEU A 382 9.37 0.11 -2.98
CA LEU A 382 9.56 1.51 -3.38
C LEU A 382 8.51 1.88 -4.42
N ASN A 383 7.60 2.76 -4.04
CA ASN A 383 6.59 3.30 -4.93
C ASN A 383 6.91 4.75 -5.32
N LEU A 384 7.12 4.99 -6.60
CA LEU A 384 7.40 6.29 -7.22
C LEU A 384 6.39 6.62 -8.33
N THR A 385 5.21 6.02 -8.30
CA THR A 385 4.17 6.20 -9.33
C THR A 385 3.71 7.65 -9.41
N HIS A 386 3.23 8.06 -10.59
CA HIS A 386 2.65 9.40 -10.79
C HIS A 386 3.58 10.53 -10.28
N ASN A 387 4.82 10.55 -10.78
CA ASN A 387 5.80 11.60 -10.53
C ASN A 387 6.24 12.26 -11.86
N GLU A 388 7.24 13.15 -11.80
CA GLU A 388 7.76 13.87 -12.98
C GLU A 388 9.16 13.38 -13.38
N LEU A 389 9.53 12.14 -13.07
CA LEU A 389 10.82 11.56 -13.43
C LEU A 389 10.96 11.48 -14.94
N ARG A 390 12.03 12.07 -15.50
CA ARG A 390 12.34 12.03 -16.94
C ARG A 390 13.38 10.99 -17.30
N GLU A 391 14.22 10.64 -16.35
CA GLU A 391 15.19 9.55 -16.44
C GLU A 391 15.31 8.82 -15.12
N PHE A 392 15.70 7.56 -15.18
CA PHE A 392 15.94 6.75 -14.00
C PHE A 392 17.22 5.95 -14.17
N SER A 393 18.09 6.00 -13.14
CA SER A 393 19.30 5.22 -13.09
C SER A 393 19.19 4.12 -12.05
N PHE A 394 19.36 2.86 -12.45
CA PHE A 394 19.41 1.74 -11.51
C PHE A 394 20.56 1.86 -10.49
N ALA A 395 21.58 2.69 -10.77
CA ALA A 395 22.61 3.00 -9.78
C ALA A 395 22.04 3.66 -8.51
N SER A 396 20.88 4.35 -8.60
CA SER A 396 20.20 4.93 -7.43
C SER A 396 19.72 3.88 -6.44
N LEU A 397 19.56 2.63 -6.88
CA LEU A 397 19.14 1.50 -6.04
C LEU A 397 20.31 0.80 -5.34
N ARG A 398 21.54 1.33 -5.51
CA ARG A 398 22.72 0.76 -4.84
C ARG A 398 22.54 0.87 -3.33
N GLY A 399 22.78 -0.21 -2.61
CA GLY A 399 22.55 -0.28 -1.15
C GLY A 399 21.21 -0.90 -0.76
N LEU A 400 20.21 -0.93 -1.65
CA LEU A 400 18.88 -1.49 -1.39
C LEU A 400 18.91 -3.03 -1.53
N ARG A 401 19.43 -3.71 -0.51
CA ARG A 401 19.68 -5.17 -0.57
C ARG A 401 18.42 -6.02 -0.53
N GLU A 402 17.33 -5.52 0.04
CA GLU A 402 16.08 -6.27 0.23
C GLU A 402 14.97 -5.85 -0.73
N LEU A 403 15.25 -4.92 -1.67
CA LEU A 403 14.24 -4.37 -2.56
C LEU A 403 13.66 -5.48 -3.46
N ARG A 404 12.33 -5.63 -3.44
CA ARG A 404 11.58 -6.63 -4.20
C ARG A 404 10.62 -6.04 -5.19
N LEU A 405 10.00 -4.90 -4.85
CA LEU A 405 9.05 -4.19 -5.69
C LEU A 405 9.57 -2.79 -5.97
N LEU A 406 9.67 -2.45 -7.25
CA LEU A 406 9.95 -1.10 -7.74
C LEU A 406 8.82 -0.68 -8.66
N ASP A 407 8.08 0.36 -8.28
CA ASP A 407 7.01 0.92 -9.09
C ASP A 407 7.38 2.34 -9.56
N LEU A 408 7.60 2.47 -10.87
CA LEU A 408 7.95 3.70 -11.58
C LEU A 408 6.87 4.07 -12.61
N SER A 409 5.69 3.47 -12.52
CA SER A 409 4.62 3.72 -13.47
C SER A 409 4.11 5.16 -13.46
N ASP A 410 3.48 5.56 -14.53
CA ASP A 410 2.86 6.88 -14.65
C ASP A 410 3.85 8.04 -14.39
N ASN A 411 5.03 7.96 -15.01
CA ASN A 411 6.07 8.99 -15.01
C ASN A 411 6.31 9.51 -16.44
N ARG A 412 7.39 10.26 -16.65
CA ARG A 412 7.82 10.77 -17.96
C ARG A 412 9.18 10.20 -18.35
N ILE A 413 9.48 8.96 -17.93
CA ILE A 413 10.80 8.38 -18.11
C ILE A 413 11.00 8.06 -19.60
N ALA A 414 11.92 8.81 -20.23
CA ALA A 414 12.33 8.59 -21.60
C ALA A 414 13.62 7.75 -21.68
N ARG A 415 14.40 7.67 -20.62
CA ARG A 415 15.68 6.94 -20.57
C ARG A 415 15.85 6.20 -19.26
N LEU A 416 16.23 4.92 -19.38
CA LEU A 416 16.68 4.11 -18.26
C LEU A 416 18.19 3.91 -18.37
N ARG A 417 18.93 4.14 -17.29
CA ARG A 417 20.38 3.96 -17.25
C ARG A 417 20.75 2.86 -16.26
N ARG A 418 21.67 2.00 -16.64
CA ARG A 418 22.20 0.98 -15.74
C ARG A 418 23.03 1.58 -14.60
N GLY A 419 23.64 2.71 -14.83
CA GLY A 419 24.68 3.27 -13.97
C GLY A 419 26.02 2.54 -14.14
N ARG A 420 27.08 3.30 -14.27
CA ARG A 420 28.43 2.70 -14.36
C ARG A 420 28.79 2.16 -12.98
N THR A 421 29.31 0.93 -12.93
CA THR A 421 30.12 0.50 -11.80
C THR A 421 31.34 1.42 -11.74
N PRO A 422 31.78 1.86 -10.56
CA PRO A 422 33.02 2.60 -10.48
C PRO A 422 34.18 1.65 -10.75
N SER A 423 34.43 1.35 -12.04
CA SER A 423 35.68 0.80 -12.46
C SER A 423 36.56 1.97 -12.86
N GLU A 424 37.57 2.22 -12.09
CA GLU A 424 38.87 2.75 -12.47
C GLU A 424 39.12 4.25 -12.61
N SER A 425 38.24 5.16 -12.26
CA SER A 425 38.73 6.55 -12.15
C SER A 425 37.87 7.40 -11.27
N VAL A 426 38.10 7.42 -10.01
CA VAL A 426 38.13 8.59 -9.13
C VAL A 426 38.49 8.13 -7.72
N ILE A 427 39.75 7.96 -7.50
CA ILE A 427 40.36 8.17 -6.19
C ILE A 427 40.44 9.69 -6.07
N LEU A 428 39.66 10.27 -5.19
CA LEU A 428 40.01 11.45 -4.40
C LEU A 428 38.77 12.11 -3.80
N SER A 429 38.87 12.28 -2.50
CA SER A 429 38.12 13.17 -1.62
C SER A 429 36.81 12.68 -1.05
N SER A 430 36.87 12.16 0.15
CA SER A 430 36.16 12.59 1.34
C SER A 430 36.11 11.51 2.41
N LEU A 431 35.87 11.86 3.61
CA LEU A 431 35.81 11.03 4.84
C LEU A 431 34.89 9.78 4.76
N TRP A 432 34.11 9.64 3.70
CA TRP A 432 33.27 8.50 3.35
C TRP A 432 34.10 7.26 2.91
N TYR A 433 35.27 7.45 2.35
CA TYR A 433 36.12 6.39 1.83
C TYR A 433 36.62 5.43 2.92
N PHE A 434 36.76 5.87 4.16
CA PHE A 434 37.21 5.03 5.26
C PHE A 434 36.14 4.06 5.80
N ARG A 435 34.86 4.39 5.60
CA ARG A 435 33.76 3.50 6.02
C ARG A 435 33.49 2.39 5.01
N ILE A 436 33.72 2.64 3.74
CA ILE A 436 33.54 1.67 2.64
C ILE A 436 34.67 0.63 2.57
N LYS A 437 35.87 0.94 3.08
CA LYS A 437 37.04 0.04 3.01
C LYS A 437 36.89 -1.24 3.86
N LYS A 438 35.84 -1.36 4.69
CA LYS A 438 35.58 -2.54 5.51
C LYS A 438 34.64 -3.57 4.87
N GLU A 439 34.01 -3.23 3.75
CA GLU A 439 33.13 -4.13 3.01
C GLU A 439 33.80 -4.54 1.69
N LYS A 440 34.88 -5.29 1.78
CA LYS A 440 35.38 -6.14 0.70
C LYS A 440 34.54 -7.42 0.69
N GLU A 441 33.38 -7.37 -0.01
CA GLU A 441 32.74 -8.60 -0.50
C GLU A 441 31.74 -8.20 -1.59
N GLY A 442 32.05 -8.63 -2.83
CA GLY A 442 31.12 -8.78 -3.94
C GLY A 442 30.50 -7.48 -4.48
N ASP A 443 30.82 -7.13 -5.73
CA ASP A 443 30.01 -6.23 -6.56
C ASP A 443 28.57 -6.77 -6.66
N GLU A 444 27.75 -6.62 -5.60
CA GLU A 444 26.32 -6.88 -5.68
C GLU A 444 25.70 -5.83 -6.60
N MET A 445 25.21 -6.28 -7.72
CA MET A 445 24.49 -5.45 -8.68
C MET A 445 23.35 -4.72 -8.02
N ALA A 446 23.23 -3.43 -8.26
CA ALA A 446 22.08 -2.64 -7.85
C ALA A 446 20.79 -3.29 -8.37
N GLY A 447 19.88 -3.64 -7.47
CA GLY A 447 18.59 -4.24 -7.83
C GLY A 447 18.60 -5.76 -8.04
N GLY A 448 19.65 -6.50 -7.65
CA GLY A 448 19.74 -7.97 -7.86
C GLY A 448 18.60 -8.79 -7.27
N ASN A 449 17.95 -8.33 -6.20
CA ASN A 449 16.86 -9.02 -5.52
C ASN A 449 15.45 -8.57 -5.95
N ILE A 450 15.34 -7.65 -6.91
CA ILE A 450 14.04 -7.15 -7.38
C ILE A 450 13.27 -8.27 -8.08
N GLN A 451 12.02 -8.43 -7.72
CA GLN A 451 11.10 -9.44 -8.26
C GLN A 451 10.04 -8.85 -9.20
N ASP A 452 9.67 -7.58 -9.00
CA ASP A 452 8.62 -6.90 -9.75
C ASP A 452 9.10 -5.47 -10.10
N ILE A 453 9.18 -5.17 -11.41
CA ILE A 453 9.47 -3.83 -11.92
C ILE A 453 8.28 -3.37 -12.76
N ARG A 454 7.75 -2.20 -12.43
CA ARG A 454 6.64 -1.57 -13.13
C ARG A 454 7.09 -0.26 -13.74
N LEU A 455 6.96 -0.17 -15.06
CA LEU A 455 7.38 0.97 -15.88
C LEU A 455 6.30 1.39 -16.88
N GLN A 456 5.07 0.92 -16.67
CA GLN A 456 3.96 1.26 -17.56
C GLN A 456 3.65 2.77 -17.53
N HIS A 457 3.05 3.27 -18.61
CA HIS A 457 2.70 4.69 -18.77
C HIS A 457 3.92 5.63 -18.60
N ASN A 458 4.96 5.38 -19.39
CA ASN A 458 6.16 6.22 -19.47
C ASN A 458 6.44 6.62 -20.94
N GLU A 459 7.58 7.26 -21.21
CA GLU A 459 7.95 7.76 -22.53
C GLU A 459 9.14 6.97 -23.12
N LEU A 460 9.32 5.71 -22.73
CA LEU A 460 10.42 4.87 -23.18
C LEU A 460 10.31 4.57 -24.68
N ARG A 461 11.37 4.86 -25.44
CA ARG A 461 11.47 4.55 -26.89
C ARG A 461 12.36 3.36 -27.19
N SER A 462 13.35 3.13 -26.35
CA SER A 462 14.29 2.02 -26.45
C SER A 462 14.80 1.65 -25.06
N LEU A 463 15.32 0.42 -24.95
CA LEU A 463 16.07 -0.03 -23.78
C LEU A 463 17.55 0.06 -24.10
N GLU A 464 18.36 0.52 -23.16
CA GLU A 464 19.83 0.47 -23.31
C GLU A 464 20.30 -0.98 -23.15
N GLY A 465 21.29 -1.38 -23.96
CA GLY A 465 21.84 -2.75 -23.91
C GLY A 465 22.31 -3.13 -22.51
N SER A 466 21.96 -4.34 -22.07
CA SER A 466 22.36 -4.90 -20.78
C SER A 466 21.77 -4.20 -19.55
N LEU A 467 20.65 -3.49 -19.70
CA LEU A 467 20.00 -2.73 -18.63
C LEU A 467 19.65 -3.60 -17.40
N PHE A 468 19.09 -4.79 -17.63
CA PHE A 468 18.60 -5.71 -16.59
C PHE A 468 19.60 -6.82 -16.23
N VAL A 469 20.81 -6.81 -16.81
CA VAL A 469 21.82 -7.84 -16.52
C VAL A 469 22.16 -7.86 -15.04
N GLY A 470 21.98 -9.02 -14.40
CA GLY A 470 22.22 -9.25 -12.98
C GLY A 470 20.95 -9.24 -12.10
N MET A 471 19.79 -8.86 -12.64
CA MET A 471 18.52 -8.94 -11.93
C MET A 471 17.94 -10.37 -11.97
N LYS A 472 18.65 -11.31 -11.37
CA LYS A 472 18.36 -12.77 -11.47
C LYS A 472 17.04 -13.17 -10.81
N GLU A 473 16.53 -12.37 -9.90
CA GLU A 473 15.30 -12.67 -9.16
C GLU A 473 14.04 -12.05 -9.82
N LEU A 474 14.20 -11.30 -10.93
CA LEU A 474 13.10 -10.62 -11.59
C LEU A 474 12.08 -11.63 -12.15
N GLN A 475 10.84 -11.51 -11.72
CA GLN A 475 9.72 -12.38 -12.10
C GLN A 475 8.68 -11.66 -12.95
N ARG A 476 8.51 -10.36 -12.75
CA ARG A 476 7.55 -9.53 -13.48
C ARG A 476 8.20 -8.25 -13.99
N LEU A 477 7.99 -7.98 -15.26
CA LEU A 477 8.42 -6.75 -15.91
C LEU A 477 7.26 -6.19 -16.72
N ASN A 478 6.76 -5.02 -16.32
CA ASN A 478 5.73 -4.32 -17.06
C ASN A 478 6.31 -3.09 -17.75
N LEU A 479 6.27 -3.09 -19.08
CA LEU A 479 6.72 -2.03 -19.98
C LEU A 479 5.57 -1.51 -20.85
N SER A 480 4.33 -1.81 -20.50
CA SER A 480 3.16 -1.42 -21.28
C SER A 480 2.97 0.09 -21.35
N HIS A 481 2.19 0.56 -22.32
CA HIS A 481 1.91 1.99 -22.50
C HIS A 481 3.17 2.86 -22.53
N ASN A 482 4.10 2.48 -23.39
CA ASN A 482 5.31 3.25 -23.71
C ASN A 482 5.37 3.52 -25.22
N ALA A 483 6.48 4.01 -25.73
CA ALA A 483 6.71 4.24 -27.15
C ALA A 483 7.83 3.33 -27.69
N LEU A 484 7.96 2.12 -27.12
CA LEU A 484 8.99 1.16 -27.52
C LEU A 484 8.76 0.68 -28.95
N GLY A 485 9.73 0.89 -29.82
CA GLY A 485 9.61 0.47 -31.22
C GLY A 485 10.64 1.09 -32.15
N PRO A 486 10.66 0.66 -33.41
CA PRO A 486 9.85 -0.40 -34.04
C PRO A 486 10.19 -1.83 -33.58
N MET A 487 11.33 -2.03 -32.96
CA MET A 487 11.83 -3.29 -32.40
C MET A 487 12.39 -3.05 -31.01
N ILE A 488 12.13 -3.96 -30.09
CA ILE A 488 12.93 -4.07 -28.88
C ILE A 488 14.06 -5.04 -29.19
N ALA A 489 15.28 -4.66 -28.91
CA ALA A 489 16.37 -5.61 -28.89
C ALA A 489 16.15 -6.53 -27.67
N LEU A 490 15.37 -7.61 -27.85
CA LEU A 490 15.03 -8.55 -26.77
C LEU A 490 16.29 -9.16 -26.12
N ARG A 491 17.46 -9.13 -26.81
CA ARG A 491 18.78 -9.46 -26.23
C ARG A 491 19.08 -8.63 -24.94
N ASP A 492 18.42 -7.48 -24.77
CA ASP A 492 18.60 -6.64 -23.59
C ASP A 492 17.92 -7.24 -22.34
N LEU A 493 17.02 -8.20 -22.54
CA LEU A 493 16.39 -8.99 -21.48
C LEU A 493 17.16 -10.28 -21.13
N ARG A 494 18.34 -10.50 -21.76
CA ARG A 494 19.15 -11.70 -21.51
C ARG A 494 19.58 -11.80 -20.04
N GLY A 495 19.47 -13.00 -19.48
CA GLY A 495 19.87 -13.30 -18.10
C GLY A 495 18.76 -13.09 -17.07
N LEU A 496 17.53 -12.83 -17.53
CA LEU A 496 16.34 -12.81 -16.68
C LEU A 496 15.75 -14.24 -16.56
N ASP A 497 16.51 -15.14 -15.97
CA ASP A 497 16.19 -16.58 -15.95
C ASP A 497 14.93 -16.93 -15.17
N ARG A 498 14.43 -16.02 -14.32
CA ARG A 498 13.22 -16.19 -13.51
C ARG A 498 12.04 -15.33 -13.95
N LEU A 499 12.17 -14.62 -15.08
CA LEU A 499 11.09 -13.78 -15.59
C LEU A 499 9.91 -14.66 -16.03
N ARG A 500 8.76 -14.47 -15.40
CA ARG A 500 7.52 -15.23 -15.64
C ARG A 500 6.49 -14.44 -16.43
N VAL A 501 6.42 -13.14 -16.20
CA VAL A 501 5.43 -12.24 -16.81
C VAL A 501 6.14 -11.07 -17.46
N LEU A 502 5.94 -10.89 -18.77
CA LEU A 502 6.43 -9.77 -19.54
C LEU A 502 5.25 -9.05 -20.23
N ASP A 503 5.04 -7.79 -19.89
CA ASP A 503 4.02 -6.96 -20.51
C ASP A 503 4.66 -5.87 -21.39
N LEU A 504 4.43 -5.97 -22.70
CA LEU A 504 4.88 -5.06 -23.76
C LEU A 504 3.68 -4.43 -24.49
N SER A 505 2.47 -4.53 -23.93
CA SER A 505 1.26 -4.04 -24.58
C SER A 505 1.27 -2.52 -24.76
N HIS A 506 0.46 -2.04 -25.70
CA HIS A 506 0.35 -0.60 -25.98
C HIS A 506 1.71 0.08 -26.24
N ASN A 507 2.47 -0.48 -27.19
CA ASN A 507 3.75 0.06 -27.66
C ASN A 507 3.72 0.24 -29.20
N GLU A 508 4.88 0.48 -29.81
CA GLU A 508 5.01 0.69 -31.25
C GLU A 508 5.73 -0.46 -31.97
N LEU A 509 5.69 -1.68 -31.41
CA LEU A 509 6.40 -2.83 -31.93
C LEU A 509 5.82 -3.29 -33.26
N ILE A 510 6.70 -3.49 -34.26
CA ILE A 510 6.37 -4.04 -35.59
C ILE A 510 6.69 -5.54 -35.67
N THR A 511 7.70 -5.98 -34.92
CA THR A 511 8.16 -7.38 -34.82
C THR A 511 8.68 -7.66 -33.42
N LEU A 512 8.64 -8.94 -33.01
CA LEU A 512 9.26 -9.41 -31.78
C LEU A 512 10.72 -9.80 -31.98
N GLU A 513 11.27 -9.81 -33.23
CA GLU A 513 12.59 -10.31 -33.60
C GLU A 513 12.83 -11.81 -33.32
N ASP A 514 14.03 -12.27 -33.63
CA ASP A 514 14.48 -13.62 -33.28
C ASP A 514 14.80 -13.74 -31.80
N THR A 515 13.87 -14.30 -31.05
CA THR A 515 13.99 -14.47 -29.58
C THR A 515 15.02 -15.55 -29.20
N SER A 516 15.61 -16.26 -30.18
CA SER A 516 16.58 -17.34 -29.91
C SER A 516 17.82 -16.87 -29.12
N GLU A 517 18.18 -15.59 -29.25
CA GLU A 517 19.28 -15.00 -28.47
C GLU A 517 18.87 -14.51 -27.09
N THR A 518 17.58 -14.36 -26.83
CA THR A 518 17.07 -13.76 -25.59
C THR A 518 16.93 -14.78 -24.48
N TRP A 519 16.54 -15.98 -24.76
CA TRP A 519 16.35 -17.11 -23.84
C TRP A 519 15.80 -16.74 -22.46
N LEU A 520 14.45 -16.78 -22.34
CA LEU A 520 13.71 -16.56 -21.10
C LEU A 520 13.07 -17.88 -20.64
N PRO A 521 13.81 -18.74 -19.91
CA PRO A 521 13.41 -20.13 -19.66
C PRO A 521 12.19 -20.26 -18.74
N ALA A 522 11.84 -19.24 -17.98
CA ALA A 522 10.72 -19.24 -17.05
C ALA A 522 9.53 -18.40 -17.52
N LEU A 523 9.55 -17.83 -18.73
CA LEU A 523 8.49 -16.94 -19.20
C LEU A 523 7.19 -17.74 -19.45
N GLU A 524 6.18 -17.48 -18.65
CA GLU A 524 4.85 -18.11 -18.70
C GLU A 524 3.83 -17.25 -19.45
N GLU A 525 3.91 -15.91 -19.28
CA GLU A 525 2.94 -14.96 -19.82
C GLU A 525 3.66 -13.84 -20.59
N LEU A 526 3.29 -13.67 -21.85
CA LEU A 526 3.70 -12.56 -22.72
C LEU A 526 2.44 -11.79 -23.13
N ASN A 527 2.42 -10.48 -22.84
CA ASN A 527 1.43 -9.58 -23.38
C ASN A 527 2.11 -8.61 -24.36
N ALA A 528 1.80 -8.71 -25.64
CA ALA A 528 2.23 -7.81 -26.71
C ALA A 528 1.02 -7.25 -27.49
N SER A 529 -0.14 -7.18 -26.83
CA SER A 529 -1.37 -6.63 -27.40
C SER A 529 -1.25 -5.13 -27.72
N HIS A 530 -2.12 -4.62 -28.54
CA HIS A 530 -2.15 -3.19 -28.90
C HIS A 530 -0.79 -2.65 -29.38
N ASN A 531 -0.15 -3.38 -30.30
CA ASN A 531 1.07 -3.00 -30.98
C ASN A 531 0.86 -2.86 -32.49
N ARG A 532 1.91 -2.89 -33.29
CA ARG A 532 1.88 -2.82 -34.76
C ARG A 532 2.46 -4.08 -35.40
N LEU A 533 2.41 -5.22 -34.72
CA LEU A 533 2.97 -6.49 -35.19
C LEU A 533 2.30 -6.90 -36.51
N ILE A 534 3.12 -7.30 -37.50
CA ILE A 534 2.66 -7.62 -38.86
C ILE A 534 2.66 -9.14 -39.12
N THR A 535 3.64 -9.85 -38.59
CA THR A 535 3.84 -11.28 -38.77
C THR A 535 4.26 -11.93 -37.46
N LEU A 536 3.92 -13.22 -37.31
CA LEU A 536 4.48 -14.09 -36.29
C LEU A 536 5.06 -15.34 -36.95
N SER A 537 6.35 -15.56 -36.74
CA SER A 537 7.15 -16.63 -37.34
C SER A 537 7.67 -17.61 -36.29
N GLY A 538 8.24 -18.72 -36.71
CA GLY A 538 8.86 -19.71 -35.81
C GLY A 538 10.05 -19.20 -34.99
N ARG A 539 10.51 -17.97 -35.23
CA ARG A 539 11.61 -17.35 -34.46
C ARG A 539 11.12 -16.54 -33.27
N ASP A 540 9.87 -16.06 -33.33
CA ASP A 540 9.33 -15.09 -32.33
C ASP A 540 9.14 -15.69 -30.93
N PHE A 541 8.85 -17.00 -30.80
CA PHE A 541 8.70 -17.67 -29.50
C PHE A 541 9.84 -18.66 -29.20
N ARG A 542 10.86 -18.72 -30.04
CA ARG A 542 11.94 -19.73 -29.91
C ARG A 542 12.68 -19.63 -28.57
N GLY A 543 12.81 -18.45 -28.01
CA GLY A 543 13.47 -18.20 -26.73
C GLY A 543 12.58 -18.43 -25.50
N PHE A 544 11.31 -18.85 -25.65
CA PHE A 544 10.32 -18.96 -24.59
C PHE A 544 9.81 -20.40 -24.42
N PRO A 545 10.62 -21.31 -23.87
CA PRO A 545 10.31 -22.75 -23.87
C PRO A 545 9.09 -23.16 -23.06
N VAL A 546 8.65 -22.37 -22.06
CA VAL A 546 7.55 -22.70 -21.15
C VAL A 546 6.36 -21.73 -21.28
N LEU A 547 6.31 -20.94 -22.35
CA LEU A 547 5.23 -19.95 -22.54
C LEU A 547 3.86 -20.63 -22.54
N CYS A 548 2.92 -20.10 -21.72
CA CYS A 548 1.57 -20.62 -21.56
C CYS A 548 0.47 -19.66 -22.03
N SER A 549 0.80 -18.37 -22.10
CA SER A 549 -0.13 -17.34 -22.56
C SER A 549 0.61 -16.30 -23.39
N ALA A 550 0.15 -16.05 -24.61
CA ALA A 550 0.64 -15.01 -25.49
C ALA A 550 -0.55 -14.16 -25.96
N ASP A 551 -0.66 -12.94 -25.41
CA ASP A 551 -1.65 -11.99 -25.90
C ASP A 551 -1.00 -11.09 -26.96
N VAL A 552 -1.42 -11.26 -28.21
CA VAL A 552 -1.03 -10.43 -29.36
C VAL A 552 -2.24 -9.81 -30.03
N SER A 553 -3.32 -9.64 -29.28
CA SER A 553 -4.55 -9.02 -29.75
C SER A 553 -4.36 -7.56 -30.16
N ALA A 554 -5.28 -7.01 -30.91
CA ALA A 554 -5.26 -5.62 -31.39
C ALA A 554 -3.92 -5.22 -32.05
N ASN A 555 -3.46 -6.06 -32.98
CA ASN A 555 -2.26 -5.86 -33.79
C ASN A 555 -2.62 -5.79 -35.29
N ARG A 556 -1.63 -5.89 -36.16
CA ARG A 556 -1.76 -5.90 -37.62
C ARG A 556 -1.32 -7.22 -38.25
N ILE A 557 -1.40 -8.32 -37.48
CA ILE A 557 -0.92 -9.63 -37.88
C ILE A 557 -1.76 -10.14 -39.05
N ARG A 558 -1.07 -10.36 -40.18
CA ARG A 558 -1.64 -10.92 -41.42
C ARG A 558 -1.27 -12.37 -41.63
N THR A 559 -0.09 -12.78 -41.15
CA THR A 559 0.44 -14.11 -41.31
C THR A 559 0.89 -14.68 -39.97
N LEU A 560 0.53 -15.93 -39.74
CA LEU A 560 0.93 -16.72 -38.59
C LEU A 560 1.47 -18.07 -39.11
N MET A 561 2.65 -18.44 -38.67
CA MET A 561 3.30 -19.69 -39.09
C MET A 561 3.12 -20.78 -38.04
N PRO A 562 2.80 -22.04 -38.42
CA PRO A 562 2.66 -23.15 -37.45
C PRO A 562 3.92 -23.40 -36.63
N GLU A 563 5.08 -23.12 -37.20
CA GLU A 563 6.41 -23.27 -36.56
C GLU A 563 6.58 -22.34 -35.35
N LEU A 564 5.71 -21.33 -35.16
CA LEU A 564 5.74 -20.39 -34.01
C LEU A 564 5.85 -21.13 -32.69
N VAL A 565 5.14 -22.25 -32.54
CA VAL A 565 5.05 -23.02 -31.29
C VAL A 565 5.93 -24.26 -31.25
N ALA A 566 6.78 -24.48 -32.25
CA ALA A 566 7.60 -25.70 -32.39
C ALA A 566 8.51 -25.96 -31.17
N ASN A 567 9.02 -24.91 -30.54
CA ASN A 567 9.97 -24.98 -29.42
C ASN A 567 9.35 -24.62 -28.07
N THR A 568 8.04 -24.45 -28.00
CA THR A 568 7.34 -24.02 -26.78
C THR A 568 6.47 -25.15 -26.25
N ARG A 569 6.59 -25.43 -24.96
CA ARG A 569 5.75 -26.44 -24.24
C ARG A 569 5.32 -25.83 -22.93
N CYS A 570 4.04 -25.42 -22.88
CA CYS A 570 3.48 -24.87 -21.65
C CYS A 570 3.51 -25.89 -20.52
N THR A 571 4.02 -25.47 -19.36
CA THR A 571 3.94 -26.25 -18.12
C THR A 571 3.59 -25.31 -16.97
N ILE A 572 2.53 -25.62 -16.24
CA ILE A 572 2.11 -24.90 -15.04
C ILE A 572 2.43 -25.77 -13.83
N HIS A 573 3.32 -25.32 -12.97
CA HIS A 573 3.83 -26.09 -11.82
C HIS A 573 4.35 -27.49 -12.19
N GLY A 574 5.01 -27.59 -13.37
CA GLY A 574 5.54 -28.87 -13.86
C GLY A 574 4.51 -29.80 -14.50
N VAL A 575 3.25 -29.39 -14.60
CA VAL A 575 2.18 -30.12 -15.29
C VAL A 575 2.02 -29.55 -16.70
N PRO A 576 2.04 -30.40 -17.75
CA PRO A 576 1.78 -29.94 -19.13
C PRO A 576 0.41 -29.27 -19.25
N ASP A 577 0.36 -28.10 -19.88
CA ASP A 577 -0.86 -27.37 -20.23
C ASP A 577 -0.76 -26.88 -21.69
N VAL A 578 -1.79 -26.21 -22.17
CA VAL A 578 -1.92 -25.73 -23.56
C VAL A 578 -1.49 -24.26 -23.63
N LEU A 579 -0.63 -23.92 -24.60
CA LEU A 579 -0.32 -22.53 -24.92
C LEU A 579 -1.57 -21.84 -25.48
N ARG A 580 -1.95 -20.72 -24.89
CA ARG A 580 -3.09 -19.88 -25.31
C ARG A 580 -2.58 -18.68 -26.07
N ILE A 581 -3.00 -18.54 -27.33
CA ILE A 581 -2.63 -17.40 -28.18
C ILE A 581 -3.88 -16.57 -28.44
N TYR A 582 -3.90 -15.32 -27.97
CA TYR A 582 -5.00 -14.39 -28.17
C TYR A 582 -4.71 -13.50 -29.36
N LEU A 583 -5.56 -13.62 -30.41
CA LEU A 583 -5.44 -12.93 -31.68
C LEU A 583 -6.61 -11.95 -31.96
N GLN A 584 -7.43 -11.65 -30.98
CA GLN A 584 -8.55 -10.73 -31.15
C GLN A 584 -8.13 -9.47 -31.89
N ASP A 585 -8.96 -8.97 -32.80
CA ASP A 585 -8.71 -7.75 -33.58
C ASP A 585 -7.41 -7.76 -34.43
N ASN A 586 -7.11 -8.90 -35.06
CA ASN A 586 -6.02 -9.05 -36.04
C ASN A 586 -6.56 -9.45 -37.43
N PRO A 587 -5.98 -8.95 -38.53
CA PRO A 587 -6.41 -9.31 -39.89
C PRO A 587 -6.32 -10.80 -40.22
N VAL A 588 -5.40 -11.57 -39.61
CA VAL A 588 -5.23 -13.01 -39.81
C VAL A 588 -6.49 -13.80 -39.53
N LEU A 589 -7.38 -13.32 -38.67
CA LEU A 589 -8.64 -13.98 -38.32
C LEU A 589 -9.64 -13.98 -39.49
N CYS A 590 -9.39 -13.19 -40.54
CA CYS A 590 -10.19 -13.15 -41.75
C CYS A 590 -9.60 -14.00 -42.89
N ASP A 591 -8.50 -14.72 -42.64
CA ASP A 591 -7.85 -15.57 -43.65
C ASP A 591 -8.63 -16.88 -43.82
N ALA A 592 -8.85 -17.29 -45.09
CA ALA A 592 -9.50 -18.54 -45.44
C ALA A 592 -8.72 -19.79 -44.95
N GLY A 593 -7.41 -19.68 -44.82
CA GLY A 593 -6.52 -20.73 -44.30
C GLY A 593 -6.48 -20.86 -42.77
N LEU A 594 -7.21 -20.01 -42.05
CA LEU A 594 -7.16 -19.99 -40.57
C LEU A 594 -7.56 -21.34 -39.96
N ALA A 595 -8.52 -22.05 -40.56
CA ALA A 595 -8.98 -23.36 -40.04
C ALA A 595 -7.85 -24.41 -40.06
N ASP A 596 -7.10 -24.49 -41.16
CA ASP A 596 -5.99 -25.44 -41.28
C ASP A 596 -4.83 -25.06 -40.35
N LEU A 597 -4.60 -23.77 -40.18
CA LEU A 597 -3.61 -23.23 -39.26
C LEU A 597 -3.94 -23.56 -37.80
N THR A 598 -5.21 -23.41 -37.40
CA THR A 598 -5.63 -23.72 -36.02
C THR A 598 -5.45 -25.19 -35.70
N VAL A 599 -5.78 -26.08 -36.65
CA VAL A 599 -5.55 -27.53 -36.51
C VAL A 599 -4.06 -27.83 -36.35
N ALA A 600 -3.20 -27.22 -37.17
CA ALA A 600 -1.75 -27.41 -37.09
C ALA A 600 -1.16 -26.93 -35.76
N LEU A 601 -1.69 -25.86 -35.18
CA LEU A 601 -1.29 -25.36 -33.88
C LEU A 601 -1.79 -26.26 -32.72
N GLU A 602 -3.02 -26.78 -32.81
CA GLU A 602 -3.57 -27.70 -31.81
C GLU A 602 -2.78 -29.01 -31.71
N VAL A 603 -2.31 -29.55 -32.83
CA VAL A 603 -1.39 -30.70 -32.87
C VAL A 603 -0.10 -30.43 -32.10
N ASN A 604 0.32 -29.18 -32.03
CA ASN A 604 1.49 -28.73 -31.27
C ASN A 604 1.14 -28.20 -29.86
N HIS A 605 -0.01 -28.57 -29.30
CA HIS A 605 -0.46 -28.15 -27.97
C HIS A 605 -0.61 -26.64 -27.80
N ALA A 606 -1.04 -25.93 -28.85
CA ALA A 606 -1.38 -24.51 -28.78
C ALA A 606 -2.80 -24.26 -29.24
N LYS A 607 -3.51 -23.34 -28.61
CA LYS A 607 -4.88 -22.99 -28.93
C LYS A 607 -5.02 -21.51 -29.19
N VAL A 608 -5.66 -21.17 -30.29
CA VAL A 608 -5.91 -19.80 -30.70
C VAL A 608 -7.28 -19.33 -30.19
N TYR A 609 -7.32 -18.10 -29.69
CA TYR A 609 -8.51 -17.42 -29.22
C TYR A 609 -8.67 -16.09 -29.96
N GLY A 610 -9.87 -15.81 -30.44
CA GLY A 610 -10.21 -14.56 -31.11
C GLY A 610 -11.42 -14.72 -32.02
N VAL A 611 -12.14 -13.64 -32.21
CA VAL A 611 -13.26 -13.55 -33.17
C VAL A 611 -12.88 -12.48 -34.18
N ALA A 612 -13.11 -12.77 -35.45
CA ALA A 612 -12.90 -11.80 -36.52
C ALA A 612 -14.01 -10.74 -36.47
N ASN A 613 -13.68 -9.58 -35.93
CA ASN A 613 -14.54 -8.40 -36.00
C ASN A 613 -14.19 -7.64 -37.28
N ASN A 614 -15.19 -7.49 -38.22
CA ASN A 614 -15.01 -6.71 -39.47
C ASN A 614 -14.07 -7.32 -40.53
N CYS A 615 -14.26 -8.58 -40.89
CA CYS A 615 -13.66 -9.09 -42.14
C CYS A 615 -14.22 -8.32 -43.35
N PRO A 616 -13.36 -7.81 -44.25
CA PRO A 616 -13.85 -7.21 -45.49
C PRO A 616 -14.67 -8.24 -46.26
N THR A 617 -15.94 -7.98 -46.44
CA THR A 617 -16.80 -8.82 -47.27
C THR A 617 -16.22 -8.85 -48.69
N THR A 618 -15.72 -10.02 -49.10
CA THR A 618 -15.37 -10.30 -50.47
C THR A 618 -16.70 -10.28 -51.28
N THR A 619 -17.17 -9.11 -51.67
CA THR A 619 -18.14 -9.00 -52.76
C THR A 619 -17.44 -9.37 -54.04
N SER A 620 -17.89 -10.50 -54.56
CA SER A 620 -17.52 -11.06 -55.84
C SER A 620 -17.50 -10.02 -56.98
N SER A 621 -16.52 -10.18 -57.84
CA SER A 621 -16.52 -9.77 -59.24
C SER A 621 -16.76 -8.31 -59.63
N MET A 622 -15.68 -7.61 -59.84
CA MET A 622 -15.62 -6.55 -60.83
C MET A 622 -14.34 -6.65 -61.67
N PRO A 623 -14.39 -6.27 -62.94
CA PRO A 623 -13.33 -6.62 -63.88
C PRO A 623 -12.08 -5.75 -63.76
N ILE A 624 -11.01 -6.31 -64.24
CA ILE A 624 -9.70 -5.67 -64.38
C ILE A 624 -9.84 -4.43 -65.26
N GLU A 625 -9.74 -3.25 -64.68
CA GLU A 625 -9.33 -2.05 -65.42
C GLU A 625 -8.00 -1.57 -64.82
N SER A 626 -7.02 -1.67 -65.70
CA SER A 626 -5.69 -1.05 -65.55
C SER A 626 -5.83 0.46 -65.55
N THR A 627 -5.35 1.15 -64.51
CA THR A 627 -4.54 2.38 -64.66
C THR A 627 -4.20 2.99 -63.29
N SER A 628 -2.90 3.08 -63.10
CA SER A 628 -2.13 4.23 -62.63
C SER A 628 -2.29 4.82 -61.22
N SER A 629 -1.12 4.82 -60.56
CA SER A 629 -0.56 5.83 -59.66
C SER A 629 -0.89 5.74 -58.17
N LEU A 630 -0.03 4.96 -57.52
CA LEU A 630 0.35 5.22 -56.14
C LEU A 630 1.44 6.31 -56.10
N PRO A 631 1.37 7.29 -55.17
CA PRO A 631 2.50 8.23 -55.01
C PRO A 631 3.73 7.51 -54.47
N PRO A 632 4.92 7.89 -54.90
CA PRO A 632 6.16 7.21 -54.46
C PRO A 632 6.46 7.50 -52.99
N LEU A 633 6.75 6.45 -52.25
CA LEU A 633 7.36 6.53 -50.91
C LEU A 633 8.71 7.25 -50.99
N PRO A 634 9.07 8.08 -50.02
CA PRO A 634 10.38 8.75 -50.04
C PRO A 634 11.53 7.73 -49.98
N PRO A 635 12.64 7.99 -50.69
CA PRO A 635 13.70 6.99 -50.94
C PRO A 635 14.54 6.58 -49.72
N THR A 636 14.32 7.13 -48.58
CA THR A 636 15.09 6.87 -47.35
C THR A 636 14.71 5.56 -46.62
N LEU A 637 13.56 4.95 -46.95
CA LEU A 637 13.13 3.69 -46.30
C LEU A 637 13.54 2.41 -47.02
N LEU A 638 13.92 2.52 -48.30
CA LEU A 638 14.37 1.36 -49.12
C LEU A 638 15.84 0.99 -48.89
N LEU A 639 16.70 1.89 -48.36
CA LEU A 639 18.09 1.64 -48.08
C LEU A 639 18.34 0.89 -46.76
N ALA A 640 17.40 1.00 -45.79
CA ALA A 640 17.54 0.30 -44.52
C ALA A 640 17.26 -1.21 -44.61
N ALA A 641 16.38 -1.62 -45.50
CA ALA A 641 16.05 -3.03 -45.71
C ALA A 641 17.05 -3.80 -46.56
N ALA A 642 17.83 -3.11 -47.41
CA ALA A 642 18.87 -3.72 -48.23
C ALA A 642 20.25 -3.86 -47.53
N ALA A 643 20.50 -3.04 -46.53
CA ALA A 643 21.78 -3.08 -45.79
C ALA A 643 21.85 -4.21 -44.74
N ALA A 644 20.69 -4.75 -44.31
CA ALA A 644 20.63 -5.88 -43.41
C ALA A 644 20.90 -7.24 -44.06
N ALA A 645 20.88 -7.30 -45.40
CA ALA A 645 21.08 -8.56 -46.18
C ALA A 645 22.50 -8.76 -46.70
N SER A 646 23.39 -7.76 -46.67
CA SER A 646 24.76 -7.90 -47.08
C SER A 646 25.70 -7.29 -46.04
N GLY A 647 26.37 -8.15 -45.28
CA GLY A 647 27.30 -7.76 -44.23
C GLY A 647 28.54 -7.00 -44.78
N ALA A 648 28.37 -5.72 -45.05
CA ALA A 648 29.45 -4.84 -45.46
C ALA A 648 29.55 -3.63 -44.52
N ASN A 649 30.65 -3.57 -43.79
CA ASN A 649 31.09 -2.41 -43.02
C ASN A 649 31.26 -1.20 -43.93
N VAL A 650 30.50 -0.15 -43.71
CA VAL A 650 30.80 1.17 -44.28
C VAL A 650 30.92 2.18 -43.17
N SER A 651 32.16 2.62 -42.96
CA SER A 651 32.58 3.76 -42.18
C SER A 651 32.09 5.06 -42.82
N PHE A 652 31.33 5.90 -42.11
CA PHE A 652 31.06 7.27 -42.52
C PHE A 652 31.80 8.24 -41.61
N ALA A 653 32.72 8.97 -42.25
CA ALA A 653 33.34 10.15 -41.66
C ALA A 653 32.43 11.37 -41.78
N ALA A 654 32.40 12.17 -40.75
CA ALA A 654 31.66 13.43 -40.69
C ALA A 654 32.27 14.50 -41.61
N THR A 655 31.42 15.29 -42.22
CA THR A 655 31.73 16.70 -42.54
C THR A 655 30.48 17.53 -42.39
N LEU A 656 30.69 18.64 -41.70
CA LEU A 656 29.82 19.78 -41.42
C LEU A 656 29.30 20.45 -42.71
N GLU A 657 28.02 20.85 -42.75
CA GLU A 657 27.52 22.21 -42.79
C GLU A 657 26.09 22.29 -42.28
#